data_1517e2a9b6e97135d7fde71a1104baba
#
_entry.id   1517e2a9b6e97135d7fde71a1104baba
#
_cell.length_a   1.000
_cell.length_b   1.000
_cell.length_c   1.000
_cell.angle_alpha   90.00
_cell.angle_beta   90.00
_cell.angle_gamma   90.00
#
_symmetry.space_group_name_H-M   'P 1'
#
loop_
_entity.id
_entity.type
_entity.pdbx_description
1 polymer ?
#
loop_
_entity_poly.entity_id
_entity_poly.type
_entity_poly.pdbx_seq_one_letter_code
_entity_poly.pdbx_strand_id
1 'polypeptide(L)'
;MSLEDTKEREEILQRYNLKEVDIYLDQRYKEGQLREELYLSAKKNVIPNILKWMLDPNISRVSQNAKFGVEQAINERRWEDLIYAFLDDIAFGTGGIRGFAAFNLPELTKLAEKGMDAPILKGPNMINDVILLLKSAGVANYAMERGLTKVVIGYDSRIQGKTFSHLIAKTFLARGLVVYLFDEACPFPELTFAVPFLKADIGILISASHNDKRYNGYKLTSSTGAQFDLAERNYLYENYIKPAKTDEIRLKELGEAEPQNLFFLGGDAGLEGEEYYGRELINIHQHHIEHIKRFILDKPMLSKWACRVKVGYCAFHGSGRKAIPKLLMDYGFTDSKIIHSLDRLDGMFPCFLLEQQPDPGDPIAAEVAVDEFKKEYGDEAFRDMDILIGTDPDADRTGLVIKIPLEQQEVYRSILKSPAHLKIPIHKERTDYSWMLLDADTTWTLLLWYRLKKESEDNGGMLPEAEKKFIVLSHSTTDALVNLALKYDLGVVKTWVGFAMISDAIQKVWDQKKLSHSQYPEIIFETSNMTRDRSINIGAFEQSNGFSILGGPPMPGERLGENGHVRDKDGTFAAILLAELSAYAKSCGKNIFELIDENIYLDPKIGCFITYYEPVPYWGQYEGTTGMSEKITILKMADSIREGIEKGEKISFGQREVVKTEVYRTGKYDAVHRWEGFPDEGIRYYFDESRVNHFTIRPSGTSQCLRFHVQIRVEGLTRENLVSKKVEAWETAKTIIADARRLFGVKE
;
A
#
# COMPACT_ATOMS: atom_id res chain seq x y z
N MET A 1 -18.61 -11.92 -37.15
CA MET A 1 -19.72 -11.06 -36.66
C MET A 1 -20.91 -11.33 -37.57
N SER A 2 -22.03 -11.76 -37.01
CA SER A 2 -23.25 -12.03 -37.82
C SER A 2 -23.91 -10.71 -38.26
N LEU A 3 -24.80 -10.77 -39.28
CA LEU A 3 -25.61 -9.62 -39.69
C LEU A 3 -26.53 -9.14 -38.54
N GLU A 4 -26.98 -10.06 -37.71
CA GLU A 4 -27.76 -9.80 -36.51
C GLU A 4 -26.97 -8.99 -35.47
N ASP A 5 -25.70 -9.38 -35.18
CA ASP A 5 -24.82 -8.65 -34.27
C ASP A 5 -24.57 -7.21 -34.71
N THR A 6 -24.53 -6.98 -36.03
CA THR A 6 -24.32 -5.63 -36.59
C THR A 6 -25.56 -4.75 -36.41
N LYS A 7 -26.74 -5.30 -36.60
CA LYS A 7 -28.02 -4.58 -36.45
C LYS A 7 -28.30 -4.21 -34.99
N GLU A 8 -28.07 -5.15 -34.08
CA GLU A 8 -28.23 -4.94 -32.62
C GLU A 8 -27.27 -3.88 -32.07
N ARG A 9 -26.03 -3.83 -32.58
CA ARG A 9 -25.07 -2.77 -32.27
C ARG A 9 -25.52 -1.40 -32.74
N GLU A 10 -26.04 -1.31 -33.97
CA GLU A 10 -26.56 -0.06 -34.51
C GLU A 10 -27.78 0.42 -33.73
N GLU A 11 -28.66 -0.46 -33.31
CA GLU A 11 -29.83 -0.14 -32.49
C GLU A 11 -29.41 0.45 -31.13
N ILE A 12 -28.40 -0.14 -30.44
CA ILE A 12 -27.87 0.38 -29.17
C ILE A 12 -27.19 1.73 -29.38
N LEU A 13 -26.36 1.88 -30.43
CA LEU A 13 -25.71 3.16 -30.77
C LEU A 13 -26.69 4.30 -30.95
N GLN A 14 -27.82 4.02 -31.66
CA GLN A 14 -28.87 5.00 -31.91
C GLN A 14 -29.74 5.26 -30.67
N ARG A 15 -30.17 4.19 -29.99
CA ARG A 15 -31.04 4.26 -28.81
C ARG A 15 -30.46 5.12 -27.72
N TYR A 16 -29.15 4.96 -27.45
CA TYR A 16 -28.44 5.65 -26.36
C TYR A 16 -27.64 6.86 -26.87
N ASN A 17 -27.71 7.19 -28.14
CA ASN A 17 -26.96 8.30 -28.74
C ASN A 17 -25.47 8.31 -28.38
N LEU A 18 -24.82 7.14 -28.40
CA LEU A 18 -23.41 6.98 -27.97
C LEU A 18 -22.42 7.82 -28.77
N LYS A 19 -22.84 8.37 -29.93
CA LYS A 19 -22.05 9.34 -30.71
C LYS A 19 -21.71 10.61 -29.90
N GLU A 20 -22.51 10.95 -28.88
CA GLU A 20 -22.20 12.08 -28.00
C GLU A 20 -20.90 11.90 -27.21
N VAL A 21 -20.51 10.65 -26.89
CA VAL A 21 -19.21 10.34 -26.29
C VAL A 21 -18.06 10.75 -27.21
N ASP A 22 -18.17 10.43 -28.48
CA ASP A 22 -17.19 10.83 -29.49
C ASP A 22 -17.11 12.35 -29.67
N ILE A 23 -18.28 13.02 -29.71
CA ILE A 23 -18.37 14.49 -29.80
C ILE A 23 -17.70 15.13 -28.58
N TYR A 24 -17.95 14.59 -27.38
CA TYR A 24 -17.34 15.04 -26.15
C TYR A 24 -15.80 14.90 -26.18
N LEU A 25 -15.29 13.73 -26.58
CA LEU A 25 -13.86 13.48 -26.73
C LEU A 25 -13.21 14.44 -27.74
N ASP A 26 -13.85 14.65 -28.89
CA ASP A 26 -13.37 15.54 -29.95
C ASP A 26 -13.30 17.01 -29.46
N GLN A 27 -14.28 17.43 -28.68
CA GLN A 27 -14.32 18.76 -28.09
C GLN A 27 -13.18 18.95 -27.11
N ARG A 28 -13.03 18.02 -26.14
CA ARG A 28 -11.97 18.07 -25.10
C ARG A 28 -10.57 18.07 -25.72
N TYR A 29 -10.38 17.28 -26.78
CA TYR A 29 -9.11 17.26 -27.51
C TYR A 29 -8.81 18.60 -28.22
N LYS A 30 -9.81 19.18 -28.92
CA LYS A 30 -9.67 20.50 -29.57
C LYS A 30 -9.41 21.63 -28.57
N GLU A 31 -9.96 21.53 -27.38
CA GLU A 31 -9.72 22.48 -26.27
C GLU A 31 -8.35 22.30 -25.58
N GLY A 32 -7.57 21.30 -26.00
CA GLY A 32 -6.26 20.99 -25.42
C GLY A 32 -6.30 20.36 -24.02
N GLN A 33 -7.46 19.86 -23.61
CA GLN A 33 -7.68 19.23 -22.31
C GLN A 33 -7.36 17.74 -22.31
N LEU A 34 -7.22 17.13 -23.49
CA LEU A 34 -6.83 15.74 -23.69
C LEU A 34 -5.49 15.64 -24.41
N ARG A 35 -4.61 14.81 -23.90
CA ARG A 35 -3.41 14.36 -24.60
C ARG A 35 -3.80 13.41 -25.73
N GLU A 36 -3.06 13.47 -26.85
CA GLU A 36 -3.33 12.70 -28.06
C GLU A 36 -3.41 11.19 -27.78
N GLU A 37 -2.49 10.67 -26.97
CA GLU A 37 -2.43 9.25 -26.63
C GLU A 37 -3.71 8.77 -25.95
N LEU A 38 -4.21 9.56 -24.99
CA LEU A 38 -5.43 9.26 -24.26
C LEU A 38 -6.66 9.40 -25.15
N TYR A 39 -6.71 10.46 -25.97
CA TYR A 39 -7.77 10.68 -26.94
C TYR A 39 -7.90 9.50 -27.91
N LEU A 40 -6.80 9.08 -28.54
CA LEU A 40 -6.79 7.95 -29.48
C LEU A 40 -7.20 6.63 -28.79
N SER A 41 -6.72 6.38 -27.57
CA SER A 41 -7.13 5.21 -26.79
C SER A 41 -8.62 5.22 -26.47
N ALA A 42 -9.15 6.36 -26.02
CA ALA A 42 -10.58 6.50 -25.70
C ALA A 42 -11.47 6.31 -26.93
N LYS A 43 -11.12 6.94 -28.05
CA LYS A 43 -11.85 6.78 -29.33
C LYS A 43 -11.87 5.33 -29.80
N LYS A 44 -10.79 4.59 -29.58
CA LYS A 44 -10.67 3.18 -29.98
C LYS A 44 -11.48 2.24 -29.09
N ASN A 45 -11.53 2.49 -27.77
CA ASN A 45 -11.92 1.48 -26.79
C ASN A 45 -13.31 1.75 -26.18
N VAL A 46 -13.68 3.00 -25.87
CA VAL A 46 -14.83 3.29 -25.00
C VAL A 46 -16.15 2.79 -25.59
N ILE A 47 -16.51 3.23 -26.77
CA ILE A 47 -17.78 2.80 -27.40
C ILE A 47 -17.80 1.29 -27.67
N PRO A 48 -16.75 0.67 -28.23
CA PRO A 48 -16.72 -0.79 -28.38
C PRO A 48 -16.89 -1.56 -27.07
N ASN A 49 -16.29 -1.09 -25.98
CA ASN A 49 -16.42 -1.73 -24.66
C ASN A 49 -17.84 -1.54 -24.07
N ILE A 50 -18.46 -0.37 -24.22
CA ILE A 50 -19.86 -0.15 -23.84
C ILE A 50 -20.76 -1.12 -24.61
N LEU A 51 -20.60 -1.21 -25.94
CA LEU A 51 -21.40 -2.13 -26.75
C LEU A 51 -21.22 -3.59 -26.34
N LYS A 52 -19.99 -4.02 -26.13
CA LYS A 52 -19.69 -5.38 -25.64
C LYS A 52 -20.40 -5.66 -24.31
N TRP A 53 -20.37 -4.70 -23.38
CA TRP A 53 -21.01 -4.82 -22.08
C TRP A 53 -22.54 -4.87 -22.19
N MET A 54 -23.11 -4.00 -22.98
CA MET A 54 -24.58 -3.91 -23.14
C MET A 54 -25.19 -5.10 -23.90
N LEU A 55 -24.43 -5.67 -24.85
CA LEU A 55 -24.87 -6.83 -25.64
C LEU A 55 -24.70 -8.17 -24.93
N ASP A 56 -23.80 -8.28 -23.95
CA ASP A 56 -23.56 -9.54 -23.26
C ASP A 56 -24.76 -9.95 -22.38
N PRO A 57 -25.47 -11.07 -22.69
CA PRO A 57 -26.63 -11.51 -21.92
C PRO A 57 -26.26 -11.98 -20.52
N ASN A 58 -25.00 -12.43 -20.31
CA ASN A 58 -24.55 -12.95 -19.02
C ASN A 58 -24.34 -11.84 -17.98
N ILE A 59 -24.10 -10.60 -18.41
CA ILE A 59 -23.98 -9.45 -17.49
C ILE A 59 -25.23 -9.32 -16.63
N SER A 60 -26.42 -9.32 -17.26
CA SER A 60 -27.69 -9.24 -16.52
C SER A 60 -27.99 -10.46 -15.66
N ARG A 61 -27.44 -11.63 -16.02
CA ARG A 61 -27.56 -12.86 -15.22
C ARG A 61 -26.77 -12.79 -13.91
N VAL A 62 -25.58 -12.16 -13.94
CA VAL A 62 -24.69 -12.08 -12.77
C VAL A 62 -24.84 -10.79 -11.98
N SER A 63 -25.34 -9.72 -12.61
CA SER A 63 -25.54 -8.40 -12.01
C SER A 63 -26.79 -7.74 -12.63
N GLN A 64 -27.92 -7.84 -11.95
CA GLN A 64 -29.23 -7.46 -12.47
C GLN A 64 -29.29 -6.01 -12.99
N ASN A 65 -28.69 -5.08 -12.27
CA ASN A 65 -28.77 -3.64 -12.57
C ASN A 65 -27.50 -3.07 -13.24
N ALA A 66 -26.54 -3.91 -13.66
CA ALA A 66 -25.29 -3.42 -14.26
C ALA A 66 -25.51 -2.62 -15.55
N LYS A 67 -26.39 -3.10 -16.44
CA LYS A 67 -26.74 -2.39 -17.69
C LYS A 67 -27.54 -1.12 -17.42
N PHE A 68 -28.46 -1.17 -16.45
CA PHE A 68 -29.26 -0.01 -16.07
C PHE A 68 -28.39 1.15 -15.51
N GLY A 69 -27.35 0.86 -14.74
CA GLY A 69 -26.39 1.87 -14.29
C GLY A 69 -25.66 2.57 -15.43
N VAL A 70 -25.32 1.83 -16.50
CA VAL A 70 -24.73 2.41 -17.73
C VAL A 70 -25.75 3.31 -18.45
N GLU A 71 -27.00 2.84 -18.61
CA GLU A 71 -28.08 3.63 -19.21
C GLU A 71 -28.32 4.94 -18.45
N GLN A 72 -28.32 4.88 -17.11
CA GLN A 72 -28.49 6.06 -16.27
C GLN A 72 -27.33 7.05 -16.46
N ALA A 73 -26.09 6.59 -16.47
CA ALA A 73 -24.91 7.44 -16.66
C ALA A 73 -24.91 8.12 -18.05
N ILE A 74 -25.37 7.42 -19.10
CA ILE A 74 -25.55 7.99 -20.43
C ILE A 74 -26.64 9.09 -20.42
N ASN A 75 -27.81 8.82 -19.85
CA ASN A 75 -28.93 9.77 -19.78
C ASN A 75 -28.56 11.02 -18.95
N GLU A 76 -27.74 10.87 -17.91
CA GLU A 76 -27.21 11.94 -17.08
C GLU A 76 -26.00 12.65 -17.71
N ARG A 77 -25.54 12.20 -18.88
CA ARG A 77 -24.35 12.73 -19.59
C ARG A 77 -23.07 12.71 -18.74
N ARG A 78 -22.89 11.69 -17.95
CA ARG A 78 -21.69 11.49 -17.12
C ARG A 78 -20.55 10.94 -17.98
N TRP A 79 -20.12 11.73 -18.97
CA TRP A 79 -19.15 11.27 -19.97
C TRP A 79 -17.80 10.92 -19.41
N GLU A 80 -17.28 11.70 -18.47
CA GLU A 80 -15.99 11.40 -17.80
C GLU A 80 -16.02 10.05 -17.08
N ASP A 81 -17.08 9.79 -16.31
CA ASP A 81 -17.23 8.54 -15.58
C ASP A 81 -17.37 7.34 -16.54
N LEU A 82 -18.15 7.52 -17.61
CA LEU A 82 -18.32 6.49 -18.66
C LEU A 82 -17.00 6.21 -19.39
N ILE A 83 -16.26 7.25 -19.77
CA ILE A 83 -14.97 7.08 -20.44
C ILE A 83 -14.02 6.33 -19.51
N TYR A 84 -13.90 6.72 -18.25
CA TYR A 84 -13.07 6.03 -17.28
C TYR A 84 -13.48 4.56 -17.13
N ALA A 85 -14.78 4.30 -16.92
CA ALA A 85 -15.32 2.96 -16.69
C ALA A 85 -15.10 1.99 -17.87
N PHE A 86 -15.00 2.52 -19.10
CA PHE A 86 -14.93 1.73 -20.33
C PHE A 86 -13.65 1.94 -21.16
N LEU A 87 -12.69 2.72 -20.66
CA LEU A 87 -11.44 2.99 -21.38
C LEU A 87 -10.61 1.72 -21.59
N ASP A 88 -10.55 0.86 -20.59
CA ASP A 88 -9.75 -0.38 -20.59
C ASP A 88 -10.34 -1.42 -19.63
N ASP A 89 -9.73 -2.62 -19.58
CA ASP A 89 -9.97 -3.58 -18.52
C ASP A 89 -9.06 -3.27 -17.33
N ILE A 90 -9.63 -3.38 -16.12
CA ILE A 90 -8.84 -3.19 -14.90
C ILE A 90 -7.75 -4.26 -14.78
N ALA A 91 -6.51 -3.82 -14.56
CA ALA A 91 -5.32 -4.65 -14.54
C ALA A 91 -4.64 -4.66 -13.15
N PHE A 92 -3.64 -5.54 -12.98
CA PHE A 92 -2.81 -5.56 -11.77
C PHE A 92 -1.91 -4.33 -11.68
N GLY A 93 -1.98 -3.65 -10.53
CA GLY A 93 -1.00 -2.67 -10.09
C GLY A 93 -0.09 -3.22 -8.98
N THR A 94 0.58 -2.35 -8.22
CA THR A 94 1.30 -2.74 -7.01
C THR A 94 0.29 -3.16 -5.93
N GLY A 95 0.46 -4.36 -5.39
CA GLY A 95 -0.37 -4.87 -4.31
C GLY A 95 -1.77 -5.35 -4.71
N GLY A 96 -2.02 -5.65 -6.00
CA GLY A 96 -3.28 -6.22 -6.47
C GLY A 96 -3.99 -5.39 -7.54
N ILE A 97 -5.25 -5.74 -7.82
CA ILE A 97 -6.15 -4.98 -8.69
C ILE A 97 -6.90 -3.98 -7.81
N ARG A 98 -6.92 -2.70 -8.16
CA ARG A 98 -7.65 -1.65 -7.44
C ARG A 98 -8.36 -0.73 -8.43
N GLY A 99 -9.56 -0.30 -8.09
CA GLY A 99 -10.34 0.63 -8.90
C GLY A 99 -11.54 1.19 -8.16
N PHE A 100 -12.21 2.13 -8.77
CA PHE A 100 -13.47 2.65 -8.23
C PHE A 100 -14.52 1.56 -8.10
N ALA A 101 -15.17 1.49 -6.95
CA ALA A 101 -16.43 0.78 -6.76
C ALA A 101 -17.62 1.73 -6.97
N ALA A 102 -17.41 3.04 -6.75
CA ALA A 102 -18.37 4.11 -7.03
C ALA A 102 -17.61 5.41 -7.28
N PHE A 103 -18.11 6.31 -8.14
CA PHE A 103 -17.42 7.56 -8.49
C PHE A 103 -17.65 8.69 -7.49
N ASN A 104 -18.80 8.70 -6.83
CA ASN A 104 -19.23 9.80 -5.98
C ASN A 104 -20.01 9.33 -4.76
N LEU A 105 -20.25 10.23 -3.82
CA LEU A 105 -20.96 9.92 -2.58
C LEU A 105 -22.39 9.39 -2.77
N PRO A 106 -23.22 9.92 -3.70
CA PRO A 106 -24.54 9.35 -4.00
C PRO A 106 -24.50 7.89 -4.48
N GLU A 107 -23.57 7.53 -5.36
CA GLU A 107 -23.39 6.13 -5.80
C GLU A 107 -22.88 5.24 -4.67
N LEU A 108 -21.93 5.75 -3.90
CA LEU A 108 -21.37 5.03 -2.75
C LEU A 108 -22.46 4.72 -1.70
N THR A 109 -23.34 5.69 -1.42
CA THR A 109 -24.49 5.51 -0.53
C THR A 109 -25.46 4.45 -1.09
N LYS A 110 -25.80 4.54 -2.39
CA LYS A 110 -26.62 3.50 -3.03
C LYS A 110 -25.99 2.11 -2.93
N LEU A 111 -24.67 2.02 -3.12
CA LEU A 111 -23.93 0.75 -3.02
C LEU A 111 -23.95 0.21 -1.58
N ALA A 112 -23.81 1.08 -0.58
CA ALA A 112 -23.91 0.69 0.83
C ALA A 112 -25.32 0.19 1.20
N GLU A 113 -26.36 0.84 0.72
CA GLU A 113 -27.76 0.52 1.05
C GLU A 113 -28.33 -0.68 0.28
N LYS A 114 -28.02 -0.80 -1.02
CA LYS A 114 -28.61 -1.79 -1.93
C LYS A 114 -27.68 -2.92 -2.34
N GLY A 115 -26.43 -2.85 -1.91
CA GLY A 115 -25.45 -3.87 -2.24
C GLY A 115 -25.22 -4.02 -3.74
N MET A 116 -25.10 -5.24 -4.20
CA MET A 116 -24.87 -5.58 -5.61
C MET A 116 -26.01 -5.13 -6.54
N ASP A 117 -27.23 -4.99 -6.00
CA ASP A 117 -28.41 -4.53 -6.75
C ASP A 117 -28.46 -3.00 -6.89
N ALA A 118 -27.46 -2.29 -6.39
CA ALA A 118 -27.40 -0.83 -6.56
C ALA A 118 -27.36 -0.45 -8.05
N PRO A 119 -28.26 0.46 -8.48
CA PRO A 119 -28.28 0.97 -9.85
C PRO A 119 -27.23 2.08 -10.00
N ILE A 120 -25.97 1.68 -10.04
CA ILE A 120 -24.79 2.54 -10.20
C ILE A 120 -24.01 2.15 -11.44
N LEU A 121 -23.16 3.03 -11.93
CA LEU A 121 -22.30 2.74 -13.07
C LEU A 121 -21.33 1.59 -12.73
N LYS A 122 -21.33 0.57 -13.58
CA LYS A 122 -20.42 -0.58 -13.50
C LYS A 122 -19.80 -0.81 -14.88
N GLY A 123 -18.48 -0.79 -14.95
CA GLY A 123 -17.74 -1.01 -16.18
C GLY A 123 -16.49 -1.89 -15.97
N PRO A 124 -15.81 -2.27 -17.06
CA PRO A 124 -14.66 -3.18 -17.02
C PRO A 124 -13.44 -2.60 -16.30
N ASN A 125 -13.31 -1.27 -16.21
CA ASN A 125 -12.21 -0.60 -15.50
C ASN A 125 -12.55 -0.25 -14.04
N MET A 126 -13.55 -0.90 -13.47
CA MET A 126 -14.03 -0.66 -12.11
C MET A 126 -14.05 -1.96 -11.30
N ILE A 127 -14.07 -1.84 -9.97
CA ILE A 127 -14.36 -2.98 -9.08
C ILE A 127 -15.87 -3.09 -8.89
N ASN A 128 -16.43 -4.18 -9.36
CA ASN A 128 -17.85 -4.53 -9.22
C ASN A 128 -18.02 -6.05 -9.24
N ASP A 129 -19.22 -6.51 -8.96
CA ASP A 129 -19.57 -7.93 -8.90
C ASP A 129 -19.21 -8.68 -10.19
N VAL A 130 -19.49 -8.14 -11.36
CA VAL A 130 -19.17 -8.78 -12.66
C VAL A 130 -17.66 -8.97 -12.81
N ILE A 131 -16.89 -7.92 -12.52
CA ILE A 131 -15.44 -7.95 -12.69
C ILE A 131 -14.79 -8.89 -11.65
N LEU A 132 -15.24 -8.87 -10.41
CA LEU A 132 -14.74 -9.78 -9.39
C LEU A 132 -15.01 -11.25 -9.74
N LEU A 133 -16.20 -11.55 -10.26
CA LEU A 133 -16.55 -12.90 -10.74
C LEU A 133 -15.69 -13.33 -11.93
N LEU A 134 -15.49 -12.44 -12.91
CA LEU A 134 -14.61 -12.71 -14.05
C LEU A 134 -13.17 -13.02 -13.63
N LYS A 135 -12.60 -12.15 -12.78
CA LYS A 135 -11.23 -12.34 -12.28
C LYS A 135 -11.12 -13.65 -11.47
N SER A 136 -12.12 -13.94 -10.63
CA SER A 136 -12.14 -15.17 -9.82
C SER A 136 -12.36 -16.43 -10.68
N ALA A 137 -13.15 -16.36 -11.75
CA ALA A 137 -13.28 -17.46 -12.71
C ALA A 137 -11.93 -17.78 -13.39
N GLY A 138 -11.19 -16.73 -13.79
CA GLY A 138 -9.83 -16.88 -14.32
C GLY A 138 -8.86 -17.51 -13.32
N VAL A 139 -8.85 -17.03 -12.07
CA VAL A 139 -8.02 -17.60 -11.00
C VAL A 139 -8.42 -19.06 -10.71
N ALA A 140 -9.72 -19.38 -10.70
CA ALA A 140 -10.19 -20.74 -10.50
C ALA A 140 -9.79 -21.68 -11.66
N ASN A 141 -9.84 -21.22 -12.91
CA ASN A 141 -9.35 -21.96 -14.07
C ASN A 141 -7.84 -22.24 -13.97
N TYR A 142 -7.04 -21.23 -13.58
CA TYR A 142 -5.62 -21.40 -13.28
C TYR A 142 -5.39 -22.44 -12.17
N ALA A 143 -6.14 -22.34 -11.07
CA ALA A 143 -6.03 -23.29 -9.97
C ALA A 143 -6.28 -24.72 -10.42
N MET A 144 -7.35 -24.95 -11.19
CA MET A 144 -7.69 -26.27 -11.73
C MET A 144 -6.60 -26.85 -12.61
N GLU A 145 -6.05 -26.05 -13.52
CA GLU A 145 -4.98 -26.52 -14.43
C GLU A 145 -3.69 -26.84 -13.68
N ARG A 146 -3.35 -26.05 -12.65
CA ARG A 146 -2.17 -26.27 -11.80
C ARG A 146 -2.37 -27.34 -10.73
N GLY A 147 -3.55 -27.93 -10.60
CA GLY A 147 -3.87 -28.90 -9.54
C GLY A 147 -3.92 -28.29 -8.14
N LEU A 148 -4.16 -26.96 -8.04
CA LEU A 148 -4.33 -26.26 -6.78
C LEU A 148 -5.74 -26.55 -6.24
N THR A 149 -5.87 -26.72 -4.93
CA THR A 149 -7.10 -27.25 -4.33
C THR A 149 -7.72 -26.38 -3.25
N LYS A 150 -6.95 -25.43 -2.69
CA LYS A 150 -7.36 -24.69 -1.49
C LYS A 150 -7.19 -23.19 -1.67
N VAL A 151 -8.19 -22.40 -1.28
CA VAL A 151 -8.17 -20.95 -1.32
C VAL A 151 -8.60 -20.35 0.02
N VAL A 152 -7.88 -19.32 0.49
CA VAL A 152 -8.26 -18.48 1.63
C VAL A 152 -8.86 -17.19 1.09
N ILE A 153 -10.02 -16.77 1.59
CA ILE A 153 -10.72 -15.57 1.13
C ILE A 153 -11.09 -14.70 2.32
N GLY A 154 -10.70 -13.43 2.26
CA GLY A 154 -11.00 -12.43 3.28
C GLY A 154 -11.38 -11.07 2.69
N TYR A 155 -11.65 -10.12 3.57
CA TYR A 155 -12.03 -8.76 3.20
C TYR A 155 -11.67 -7.77 4.32
N ASP A 156 -11.50 -6.49 3.98
CA ASP A 156 -11.36 -5.39 4.92
C ASP A 156 -12.72 -4.71 5.22
N SER A 157 -12.69 -3.55 5.86
CA SER A 157 -13.90 -2.82 6.25
C SER A 157 -14.68 -2.15 5.11
N ARG A 158 -14.17 -2.18 3.87
CA ARG A 158 -14.75 -1.44 2.73
C ARG A 158 -16.16 -1.91 2.39
N ILE A 159 -16.94 -0.97 1.82
CA ILE A 159 -18.32 -1.24 1.41
C ILE A 159 -18.37 -2.47 0.52
N GLN A 160 -19.30 -3.37 0.81
CA GLN A 160 -19.50 -4.64 0.15
C GLN A 160 -18.34 -5.65 0.27
N GLY A 161 -17.33 -5.43 1.11
CA GLY A 161 -16.22 -6.37 1.29
C GLY A 161 -16.70 -7.78 1.61
N LYS A 162 -17.57 -7.95 2.62
CA LYS A 162 -18.17 -9.24 2.99
C LYS A 162 -18.97 -9.84 1.82
N THR A 163 -19.84 -9.07 1.19
CA THR A 163 -20.68 -9.56 0.08
C THR A 163 -19.84 -10.03 -1.10
N PHE A 164 -18.81 -9.25 -1.47
CA PHE A 164 -17.89 -9.62 -2.54
C PHE A 164 -17.07 -10.87 -2.19
N SER A 165 -16.57 -10.99 -0.95
CA SER A 165 -15.84 -12.20 -0.54
C SER A 165 -16.70 -13.45 -0.60
N HIS A 166 -17.96 -13.38 -0.15
CA HIS A 166 -18.93 -14.48 -0.27
C HIS A 166 -19.26 -14.80 -1.73
N LEU A 167 -19.40 -13.76 -2.58
CA LEU A 167 -19.68 -13.94 -4.01
C LEU A 167 -18.54 -14.68 -4.72
N ILE A 168 -17.29 -14.28 -4.50
CA ILE A 168 -16.14 -14.97 -5.11
C ILE A 168 -15.93 -16.37 -4.54
N ALA A 169 -16.23 -16.61 -3.25
CA ALA A 169 -16.18 -17.94 -2.64
C ALA A 169 -17.06 -18.94 -3.40
N LYS A 170 -18.27 -18.53 -3.81
CA LYS A 170 -19.20 -19.35 -4.62
C LYS A 170 -18.57 -19.80 -5.94
N THR A 171 -17.69 -18.99 -6.54
CA THR A 171 -16.99 -19.34 -7.79
C THR A 171 -16.00 -20.48 -7.59
N PHE A 172 -15.21 -20.46 -6.51
CA PHE A 172 -14.25 -21.51 -6.18
C PHE A 172 -14.94 -22.80 -5.73
N LEU A 173 -16.01 -22.71 -4.93
CA LEU A 173 -16.85 -23.86 -4.55
C LEU A 173 -17.48 -24.53 -5.77
N ALA A 174 -17.93 -23.77 -6.76
CA ALA A 174 -18.47 -24.31 -8.01
C ALA A 174 -17.44 -25.09 -8.85
N ARG A 175 -16.15 -24.87 -8.60
CA ARG A 175 -15.02 -25.62 -9.21
C ARG A 175 -14.51 -26.76 -8.33
N GLY A 176 -15.15 -27.01 -7.16
CA GLY A 176 -14.78 -28.08 -6.23
C GLY A 176 -13.56 -27.77 -5.35
N LEU A 177 -13.07 -26.52 -5.31
CA LEU A 177 -11.99 -26.15 -4.42
C LEU A 177 -12.47 -26.08 -2.96
N VAL A 178 -11.55 -26.30 -2.03
CA VAL A 178 -11.74 -26.05 -0.60
C VAL A 178 -11.58 -24.54 -0.35
N VAL A 179 -12.57 -23.94 0.27
CA VAL A 179 -12.60 -22.51 0.60
C VAL A 179 -12.50 -22.32 2.10
N TYR A 180 -11.52 -21.54 2.53
CA TYR A 180 -11.42 -20.99 3.88
C TYR A 180 -11.86 -19.52 3.81
N LEU A 181 -13.02 -19.20 4.39
CA LEU A 181 -13.67 -17.89 4.28
C LEU A 181 -13.67 -17.18 5.64
N PHE A 182 -13.11 -15.96 5.68
CA PHE A 182 -13.17 -15.13 6.88
C PHE A 182 -14.62 -14.74 7.20
N ASP A 183 -15.02 -14.90 8.44
CA ASP A 183 -16.35 -14.58 8.96
C ASP A 183 -16.52 -13.07 9.26
N GLU A 184 -15.41 -12.38 9.47
CA GLU A 184 -15.35 -10.94 9.68
C GLU A 184 -14.21 -10.27 8.88
N ALA A 185 -14.17 -8.94 8.88
CA ALA A 185 -13.07 -8.19 8.28
C ALA A 185 -11.74 -8.57 8.95
N CYS A 186 -10.76 -8.96 8.16
CA CYS A 186 -9.48 -9.45 8.64
C CYS A 186 -8.31 -8.57 8.16
N PRO A 187 -7.25 -8.44 8.95
CA PRO A 187 -5.98 -7.87 8.49
C PRO A 187 -5.42 -8.65 7.29
N PHE A 188 -4.86 -7.94 6.32
CA PHE A 188 -4.17 -8.60 5.20
C PHE A 188 -3.03 -9.50 5.68
N PRO A 189 -2.18 -9.07 6.65
CA PRO A 189 -1.15 -9.94 7.21
C PRO A 189 -1.70 -11.22 7.86
N GLU A 190 -2.88 -11.18 8.45
CA GLU A 190 -3.51 -12.39 8.99
C GLU A 190 -3.93 -13.35 7.88
N LEU A 191 -4.47 -12.85 6.77
CA LEU A 191 -4.75 -13.68 5.59
C LEU A 191 -3.44 -14.26 5.01
N THR A 192 -2.38 -13.46 4.89
CA THR A 192 -1.08 -13.94 4.39
C THR A 192 -0.41 -14.93 5.33
N PHE A 193 -0.71 -14.89 6.63
CA PHE A 193 -0.36 -15.91 7.61
C PHE A 193 -1.21 -17.17 7.43
N ALA A 194 -2.52 -17.03 7.27
CA ALA A 194 -3.46 -18.16 7.15
C ALA A 194 -3.14 -19.06 5.95
N VAL A 195 -2.72 -18.50 4.82
CA VAL A 195 -2.42 -19.28 3.61
C VAL A 195 -1.36 -20.36 3.85
N PRO A 196 -0.13 -20.07 4.28
CA PRO A 196 0.87 -21.09 4.59
C PRO A 196 0.51 -21.94 5.81
N PHE A 197 -0.13 -21.37 6.83
CA PHE A 197 -0.54 -22.09 8.04
C PHE A 197 -1.54 -23.22 7.74
N LEU A 198 -2.55 -22.94 6.92
CA LEU A 198 -3.56 -23.91 6.48
C LEU A 198 -3.10 -24.79 5.30
N LYS A 199 -1.88 -24.58 4.81
CA LYS A 199 -1.35 -25.18 3.58
C LYS A 199 -2.29 -24.96 2.39
N ALA A 200 -2.88 -23.76 2.32
CA ALA A 200 -3.69 -23.31 1.18
C ALA A 200 -2.79 -22.86 0.02
N ASP A 201 -3.34 -22.85 -1.19
CA ASP A 201 -2.55 -22.61 -2.41
C ASP A 201 -2.64 -21.17 -2.87
N ILE A 202 -3.75 -20.50 -2.58
CA ILE A 202 -4.06 -19.13 -2.99
C ILE A 202 -4.70 -18.39 -1.83
N GLY A 203 -4.36 -17.12 -1.67
CA GLY A 203 -5.06 -16.18 -0.80
C GLY A 203 -5.67 -15.03 -1.59
N ILE A 204 -6.87 -14.60 -1.21
CA ILE A 204 -7.59 -13.48 -1.85
C ILE A 204 -8.14 -12.57 -0.77
N LEU A 205 -7.77 -11.27 -0.83
CA LEU A 205 -8.37 -10.25 0.03
C LEU A 205 -9.11 -9.21 -0.82
N ILE A 206 -10.37 -8.96 -0.48
CA ILE A 206 -11.14 -7.85 -1.02
C ILE A 206 -10.77 -6.59 -0.24
N SER A 207 -9.90 -5.78 -0.81
CA SER A 207 -9.35 -4.57 -0.18
C SER A 207 -8.70 -3.66 -1.21
N ALA A 208 -8.80 -2.35 -1.01
CA ALA A 208 -7.97 -1.34 -1.66
C ALA A 208 -6.97 -0.69 -0.68
N SER A 209 -6.70 -1.31 0.48
CA SER A 209 -5.77 -0.81 1.50
C SER A 209 -6.13 0.64 1.90
N HIS A 210 -5.19 1.56 1.77
CA HIS A 210 -5.31 2.97 2.16
C HIS A 210 -6.03 3.89 1.14
N ASN A 211 -6.47 3.40 -0.03
CA ASN A 211 -7.21 4.25 -0.98
C ASN A 211 -8.49 4.81 -0.32
N ASP A 212 -8.98 5.93 -0.82
CA ASP A 212 -10.21 6.54 -0.32
C ASP A 212 -11.44 5.61 -0.45
N LYS A 213 -12.55 6.03 0.16
CA LYS A 213 -13.77 5.20 0.30
C LYS A 213 -14.43 4.77 -1.01
N ARG A 214 -14.14 5.45 -2.14
CA ARG A 214 -14.70 5.13 -3.45
C ARG A 214 -14.08 3.87 -4.05
N TYR A 215 -12.89 3.48 -3.58
CA TYR A 215 -12.13 2.36 -4.11
C TYR A 215 -12.45 1.04 -3.40
N ASN A 216 -12.34 -0.05 -4.15
CA ASN A 216 -12.18 -1.38 -3.63
C ASN A 216 -11.11 -2.13 -4.45
N GLY A 217 -10.82 -3.38 -4.10
CA GLY A 217 -9.75 -4.10 -4.79
C GLY A 217 -9.80 -5.61 -4.58
N TYR A 218 -8.84 -6.27 -5.24
CA TYR A 218 -8.67 -7.72 -5.25
C TYR A 218 -7.16 -8.01 -5.13
N LYS A 219 -6.71 -8.31 -3.91
CA LYS A 219 -5.32 -8.71 -3.64
C LYS A 219 -5.19 -10.22 -3.78
N LEU A 220 -4.09 -10.68 -4.36
CA LEU A 220 -3.86 -12.10 -4.63
C LEU A 220 -2.49 -12.53 -4.10
N THR A 221 -2.46 -13.64 -3.34
CA THR A 221 -1.24 -14.22 -2.79
C THR A 221 -1.06 -15.67 -3.20
N SER A 222 0.20 -16.10 -3.30
CA SER A 222 0.60 -17.48 -3.57
C SER A 222 0.55 -18.35 -2.31
N SER A 223 0.85 -19.60 -2.46
CA SER A 223 0.85 -20.61 -1.38
C SER A 223 1.80 -20.29 -0.21
N THR A 224 2.73 -19.36 -0.37
CA THR A 224 3.65 -18.92 0.68
C THR A 224 3.12 -17.73 1.48
N GLY A 225 1.95 -17.19 1.12
CA GLY A 225 1.42 -15.94 1.66
C GLY A 225 2.02 -14.68 1.02
N ALA A 226 3.10 -14.79 0.23
CA ALA A 226 3.61 -13.68 -0.56
C ALA A 226 2.68 -13.38 -1.74
N GLN A 227 2.68 -12.15 -2.23
CA GLN A 227 2.09 -11.84 -3.53
C GLN A 227 2.80 -12.66 -4.62
N PHE A 228 2.09 -12.97 -5.70
CA PHE A 228 2.70 -13.65 -6.84
C PHE A 228 3.90 -12.86 -7.36
N ASP A 229 4.98 -13.55 -7.69
CA ASP A 229 6.11 -12.94 -8.40
C ASP A 229 5.65 -12.39 -9.77
N LEU A 230 6.48 -11.53 -10.35
CA LEU A 230 6.12 -10.82 -11.57
C LEU A 230 5.83 -11.78 -12.75
N ALA A 231 6.62 -12.83 -12.91
CA ALA A 231 6.49 -13.75 -14.03
C ALA A 231 5.21 -14.58 -13.90
N GLU A 232 4.97 -15.16 -12.72
CA GLU A 232 3.78 -15.98 -12.47
C GLU A 232 2.50 -15.14 -12.46
N ARG A 233 2.54 -13.90 -11.91
CA ARG A 233 1.42 -12.97 -11.97
C ARG A 233 1.05 -12.61 -13.41
N ASN A 234 2.03 -12.28 -14.26
CA ASN A 234 1.79 -11.96 -15.65
C ASN A 234 1.26 -13.18 -16.42
N TYR A 235 1.81 -14.37 -16.15
CA TYR A 235 1.30 -15.62 -16.71
C TYR A 235 -0.15 -15.87 -16.35
N LEU A 236 -0.51 -15.75 -15.07
CA LEU A 236 -1.88 -15.87 -14.58
C LEU A 236 -2.79 -14.83 -15.24
N TYR A 237 -2.36 -13.56 -15.29
CA TYR A 237 -3.18 -12.49 -15.85
C TYR A 237 -3.44 -12.68 -17.35
N GLU A 238 -2.41 -12.88 -18.16
CA GLU A 238 -2.55 -12.95 -19.62
C GLU A 238 -3.23 -14.25 -20.09
N ASN A 239 -3.03 -15.37 -19.41
CA ASN A 239 -3.54 -16.66 -19.87
C ASN A 239 -4.89 -17.06 -19.25
N TYR A 240 -5.26 -16.53 -18.09
CA TYR A 240 -6.47 -16.97 -17.37
C TYR A 240 -7.40 -15.82 -16.98
N ILE A 241 -6.89 -14.72 -16.44
CA ILE A 241 -7.73 -13.64 -15.93
C ILE A 241 -8.29 -12.77 -17.06
N LYS A 242 -7.42 -12.31 -17.95
CA LYS A 242 -7.79 -11.44 -19.09
C LYS A 242 -8.70 -12.13 -20.12
N PRO A 243 -8.45 -13.41 -20.50
CA PRO A 243 -9.31 -14.10 -21.46
C PRO A 243 -10.60 -14.65 -20.85
N ALA A 244 -10.81 -14.59 -19.53
CA ALA A 244 -11.99 -15.12 -18.86
C ALA A 244 -13.28 -14.47 -19.40
N LYS A 245 -14.32 -15.28 -19.61
CA LYS A 245 -15.59 -14.85 -20.19
C LYS A 245 -16.73 -14.97 -19.16
N THR A 246 -17.75 -14.16 -19.34
CA THR A 246 -18.94 -14.12 -18.48
C THR A 246 -19.75 -15.42 -18.51
N ASP A 247 -19.71 -16.16 -19.62
CA ASP A 247 -20.34 -17.46 -19.76
C ASP A 247 -19.62 -18.60 -19.00
N GLU A 248 -18.38 -18.36 -18.56
CA GLU A 248 -17.60 -19.28 -17.72
C GLU A 248 -17.92 -19.16 -16.22
N ILE A 249 -18.61 -18.09 -15.82
CA ILE A 249 -18.98 -17.86 -14.41
C ILE A 249 -19.94 -18.95 -13.95
N ARG A 250 -19.53 -19.70 -12.94
CA ARG A 250 -20.31 -20.71 -12.25
C ARG A 250 -20.32 -20.39 -10.76
N LEU A 251 -21.47 -20.55 -10.14
CA LEU A 251 -21.67 -20.26 -8.71
C LEU A 251 -22.27 -21.46 -8.02
N LYS A 252 -21.80 -21.76 -6.81
CA LYS A 252 -22.39 -22.73 -5.89
C LYS A 252 -22.65 -22.03 -4.56
N GLU A 253 -23.88 -22.11 -4.05
CA GLU A 253 -24.24 -21.47 -2.80
C GLU A 253 -23.44 -22.01 -1.62
N LEU A 254 -23.13 -21.15 -0.64
CA LEU A 254 -22.31 -21.55 0.52
C LEU A 254 -22.96 -22.70 1.29
N GLY A 255 -24.28 -22.64 1.47
CA GLY A 255 -25.04 -23.71 2.14
C GLY A 255 -25.06 -25.05 1.39
N GLU A 256 -24.83 -25.05 0.08
CA GLU A 256 -24.78 -26.24 -0.78
C GLU A 256 -23.37 -26.85 -0.87
N ALA A 257 -22.34 -26.18 -0.29
CA ALA A 257 -20.99 -26.69 -0.29
C ALA A 257 -20.90 -28.03 0.49
N GLU A 258 -20.06 -28.93 -0.01
CA GLU A 258 -19.73 -30.13 0.75
C GLU A 258 -19.06 -29.76 2.08
N PRO A 259 -19.30 -30.48 3.20
CA PRO A 259 -18.75 -30.15 4.52
C PRO A 259 -17.22 -29.92 4.51
N GLN A 260 -16.49 -30.72 3.73
CA GLN A 260 -15.04 -30.66 3.62
C GLN A 260 -14.52 -29.56 2.68
N ASN A 261 -15.41 -28.86 1.98
CA ASN A 261 -15.02 -27.84 0.99
C ASN A 261 -15.26 -26.39 1.48
N LEU A 262 -15.85 -26.20 2.66
CA LEU A 262 -16.06 -24.87 3.22
C LEU A 262 -15.71 -24.85 4.71
N PHE A 263 -14.81 -23.96 5.11
CA PHE A 263 -14.42 -23.68 6.48
C PHE A 263 -14.50 -22.17 6.73
N PHE A 264 -14.83 -21.77 7.95
CA PHE A 264 -14.78 -20.36 8.34
C PHE A 264 -13.54 -20.07 9.16
N LEU A 265 -13.00 -18.86 8.98
CA LEU A 265 -11.86 -18.32 9.72
C LEU A 265 -12.29 -17.10 10.52
N GLY A 266 -11.76 -16.95 11.74
CA GLY A 266 -12.06 -15.80 12.58
C GLY A 266 -12.34 -16.25 14.01
N GLY A 267 -13.56 -16.17 14.45
CA GLY A 267 -14.00 -16.71 15.73
C GLY A 267 -14.48 -15.66 16.73
N ASP A 268 -14.49 -14.40 16.35
CA ASP A 268 -14.88 -13.29 17.22
C ASP A 268 -16.15 -12.57 16.75
N ALA A 269 -16.68 -12.91 15.57
CA ALA A 269 -17.86 -12.23 15.03
C ALA A 269 -19.16 -12.55 15.79
N GLY A 270 -19.14 -13.59 16.63
CA GLY A 270 -20.31 -13.99 17.41
C GLY A 270 -21.46 -14.53 16.55
N LEU A 271 -21.15 -15.04 15.35
CA LEU A 271 -22.13 -15.63 14.45
C LEU A 271 -22.71 -16.90 15.06
N GLU A 272 -24.01 -17.08 14.93
CA GLU A 272 -24.69 -18.31 15.37
C GLU A 272 -24.63 -19.39 14.28
N GLY A 273 -24.88 -20.66 14.67
CA GLY A 273 -24.62 -21.83 13.83
C GLY A 273 -25.27 -21.83 12.44
N GLU A 274 -26.39 -21.13 12.24
CA GLU A 274 -27.03 -21.00 10.93
C GLU A 274 -26.18 -20.23 9.93
N GLU A 275 -25.43 -19.18 10.36
CA GLU A 275 -24.57 -18.38 9.49
C GLU A 275 -23.30 -19.12 9.06
N TYR A 276 -22.87 -20.11 9.81
CA TYR A 276 -21.79 -21.02 9.43
C TYR A 276 -22.24 -22.24 8.63
N TYR A 277 -23.52 -22.39 8.36
CA TYR A 277 -24.07 -23.55 7.62
C TYR A 277 -23.65 -24.91 8.22
N GLY A 278 -23.43 -24.98 9.53
CA GLY A 278 -22.92 -26.18 10.22
C GLY A 278 -21.45 -26.51 9.88
N ARG A 279 -20.67 -25.56 9.40
CA ARG A 279 -19.23 -25.73 9.04
C ARG A 279 -18.33 -25.44 10.23
N GLU A 280 -17.11 -25.93 10.14
CA GLU A 280 -16.06 -25.69 11.14
C GLU A 280 -15.58 -24.22 11.11
N LEU A 281 -15.42 -23.66 12.31
CA LEU A 281 -14.79 -22.36 12.53
C LEU A 281 -13.38 -22.55 13.10
N ILE A 282 -12.39 -22.00 12.44
CA ILE A 282 -10.97 -22.03 12.86
C ILE A 282 -10.59 -20.67 13.41
N ASN A 283 -10.18 -20.61 14.67
CA ASN A 283 -9.72 -19.36 15.31
C ASN A 283 -8.33 -18.97 14.82
N ILE A 284 -8.25 -18.43 13.62
CA ILE A 284 -6.98 -17.99 13.00
C ILE A 284 -6.41 -16.75 13.68
N HIS A 285 -7.23 -15.87 14.25
CA HIS A 285 -6.79 -14.69 15.01
C HIS A 285 -5.83 -15.06 16.13
N GLN A 286 -6.18 -16.06 16.93
CA GLN A 286 -5.33 -16.52 18.02
C GLN A 286 -3.99 -17.06 17.52
N HIS A 287 -3.99 -17.83 16.44
CA HIS A 287 -2.75 -18.36 15.85
C HIS A 287 -1.83 -17.27 15.34
N HIS A 288 -2.36 -16.25 14.68
CA HIS A 288 -1.58 -15.10 14.18
C HIS A 288 -1.01 -14.28 15.34
N ILE A 289 -1.81 -13.97 16.36
CA ILE A 289 -1.36 -13.25 17.56
C ILE A 289 -0.24 -14.01 18.26
N GLU A 290 -0.38 -15.31 18.51
CA GLU A 290 0.68 -16.11 19.14
C GLU A 290 1.94 -16.20 18.26
N HIS A 291 1.79 -16.19 16.93
CA HIS A 291 2.92 -16.13 16.04
C HIS A 291 3.68 -14.80 16.17
N ILE A 292 2.99 -13.65 16.22
CA ILE A 292 3.60 -12.32 16.43
C ILE A 292 4.37 -12.25 17.74
N LYS A 293 3.85 -12.82 18.82
CA LYS A 293 4.49 -12.81 20.16
C LYS A 293 5.88 -13.44 20.20
N ARG A 294 6.25 -14.24 19.21
CA ARG A 294 7.59 -14.84 19.11
C ARG A 294 8.69 -13.82 18.82
N PHE A 295 8.35 -12.64 18.29
CA PHE A 295 9.29 -11.64 17.80
C PHE A 295 9.57 -10.50 18.78
N ILE A 296 8.93 -10.49 19.95
CA ILE A 296 9.21 -9.53 21.02
C ILE A 296 10.61 -9.77 21.53
N LEU A 297 11.41 -8.69 21.59
CA LEU A 297 12.84 -8.75 21.84
C LEU A 297 13.19 -8.74 23.34
N ASP A 298 12.45 -7.98 24.16
CA ASP A 298 12.79 -7.79 25.58
C ASP A 298 11.57 -7.91 26.50
N LYS A 299 11.12 -9.15 26.69
CA LYS A 299 9.98 -9.45 27.59
C LYS A 299 10.24 -9.00 29.05
N PRO A 300 11.46 -9.16 29.64
CA PRO A 300 11.76 -8.65 30.99
C PRO A 300 11.64 -7.12 31.08
N MET A 301 12.05 -6.37 30.07
CA MET A 301 11.91 -4.91 30.05
C MET A 301 10.43 -4.55 29.96
N LEU A 302 9.66 -5.18 29.04
CA LEU A 302 8.23 -4.94 28.91
C LEU A 302 7.45 -5.18 30.19
N SER A 303 7.73 -6.26 30.92
CA SER A 303 7.07 -6.57 32.19
C SER A 303 7.20 -5.46 33.26
N LYS A 304 8.20 -4.59 33.15
CA LYS A 304 8.46 -3.47 34.09
C LYS A 304 7.98 -2.12 33.55
N TRP A 305 8.05 -1.92 32.23
CA TRP A 305 7.92 -0.59 31.65
C TRP A 305 6.67 -0.39 30.77
N ALA A 306 6.06 -1.45 30.23
CA ALA A 306 4.89 -1.32 29.38
C ALA A 306 3.73 -0.59 30.06
N CYS A 307 3.46 -0.86 31.33
CA CYS A 307 2.42 -0.18 32.11
C CYS A 307 2.67 1.33 32.36
N ARG A 308 3.85 1.82 32.02
CA ARG A 308 4.22 3.24 32.16
C ARG A 308 4.14 3.98 30.82
N VAL A 309 3.91 3.28 29.73
CA VAL A 309 3.79 3.86 28.38
C VAL A 309 2.33 4.17 28.09
N LYS A 310 2.08 5.41 27.69
CA LYS A 310 0.76 5.87 27.27
C LYS A 310 0.65 5.76 25.74
N VAL A 311 -0.12 4.78 25.27
CA VAL A 311 -0.28 4.46 23.86
C VAL A 311 -1.66 4.88 23.36
N GLY A 312 -1.71 5.72 22.31
CA GLY A 312 -2.92 5.88 21.50
C GLY A 312 -2.94 4.89 20.34
N TYR A 313 -4.10 4.37 19.99
CA TYR A 313 -4.25 3.53 18.81
C TYR A 313 -5.45 3.96 17.97
N CYS A 314 -5.23 3.96 16.65
CA CYS A 314 -6.20 4.31 15.62
C CYS A 314 -6.22 3.23 14.53
N ALA A 315 -7.36 2.58 14.34
CA ALA A 315 -7.56 1.57 13.31
C ALA A 315 -8.00 2.16 11.95
N PHE A 316 -8.27 3.46 11.85
CA PHE A 316 -8.82 4.10 10.65
C PHE A 316 -10.00 3.34 10.04
N HIS A 317 -10.97 2.94 10.88
CA HIS A 317 -12.13 2.11 10.54
C HIS A 317 -11.77 0.71 10.01
N GLY A 318 -10.54 0.25 10.22
CA GLY A 318 -9.96 -0.94 9.61
C GLY A 318 -9.96 -2.18 10.50
N SER A 319 -9.37 -3.24 9.95
CA SER A 319 -9.37 -4.60 10.50
C SER A 319 -8.33 -4.80 11.63
N GLY A 320 -7.37 -3.87 11.84
CA GLY A 320 -6.40 -3.96 12.93
C GLY A 320 -6.98 -3.77 14.34
N ARG A 321 -8.24 -3.36 14.45
CA ARG A 321 -8.96 -2.98 15.67
C ARG A 321 -9.00 -4.03 16.80
N LYS A 322 -8.85 -5.30 16.50
CA LYS A 322 -8.87 -6.37 17.51
C LYS A 322 -7.47 -6.84 17.90
N ALA A 323 -6.64 -7.10 16.93
CA ALA A 323 -5.33 -7.70 17.14
C ALA A 323 -4.37 -6.77 17.92
N ILE A 324 -4.32 -5.48 17.58
CA ILE A 324 -3.39 -4.54 18.21
C ILE A 324 -3.77 -4.23 19.66
N PRO A 325 -5.02 -3.86 20.01
CA PRO A 325 -5.41 -3.68 21.41
C PRO A 325 -5.16 -4.93 22.25
N LYS A 326 -5.43 -6.12 21.69
CA LYS A 326 -5.15 -7.39 22.41
C LYS A 326 -3.65 -7.59 22.66
N LEU A 327 -2.80 -7.37 21.67
CA LEU A 327 -1.35 -7.48 21.82
C LEU A 327 -0.81 -6.47 22.86
N LEU A 328 -1.29 -5.22 22.82
CA LEU A 328 -0.94 -4.21 23.80
C LEU A 328 -1.32 -4.66 25.22
N MET A 329 -2.51 -5.17 25.40
CA MET A 329 -2.99 -5.68 26.70
C MET A 329 -2.17 -6.90 27.16
N ASP A 330 -1.90 -7.85 26.28
CA ASP A 330 -1.16 -9.08 26.59
C ASP A 330 0.28 -8.79 27.05
N TYR A 331 0.86 -7.66 26.59
CA TYR A 331 2.19 -7.21 27.01
C TYR A 331 2.21 -6.14 28.11
N GLY A 332 1.04 -5.83 28.69
CA GLY A 332 0.94 -4.99 29.88
C GLY A 332 0.92 -3.48 29.60
N PHE A 333 0.59 -3.03 28.38
CA PHE A 333 0.32 -1.62 28.08
C PHE A 333 -1.07 -1.23 28.61
N THR A 334 -1.18 -1.06 29.94
CA THR A 334 -2.45 -0.84 30.63
C THR A 334 -3.01 0.57 30.44
N ASP A 335 -2.21 1.55 30.02
CA ASP A 335 -2.64 2.91 29.66
C ASP A 335 -2.70 3.09 28.14
N SER A 336 -3.48 2.20 27.50
CA SER A 336 -3.77 2.28 26.06
C SER A 336 -5.13 2.92 25.82
N LYS A 337 -5.19 3.93 24.94
CA LYS A 337 -6.42 4.63 24.54
C LYS A 337 -6.74 4.34 23.09
N ILE A 338 -7.84 3.67 22.86
CA ILE A 338 -8.34 3.33 21.52
C ILE A 338 -9.30 4.43 21.07
N ILE A 339 -9.07 5.01 19.90
CA ILE A 339 -9.95 6.04 19.34
C ILE A 339 -11.22 5.35 18.81
N HIS A 340 -12.30 5.37 19.59
CA HIS A 340 -13.51 4.62 19.32
C HIS A 340 -14.26 5.07 18.06
N SER A 341 -14.22 6.38 17.74
CA SER A 341 -14.80 6.92 16.51
C SER A 341 -14.16 6.34 15.27
N LEU A 342 -12.88 5.96 15.33
CA LEU A 342 -12.08 5.38 14.25
C LEU A 342 -11.90 3.84 14.37
N ASP A 343 -12.44 3.22 15.43
CA ASP A 343 -12.36 1.77 15.68
C ASP A 343 -13.56 0.99 15.07
N ARG A 344 -14.67 1.65 14.71
CA ARG A 344 -15.79 1.01 14.04
C ARG A 344 -15.40 0.58 12.64
N LEU A 345 -15.72 -0.68 12.29
CA LEU A 345 -15.68 -1.12 10.89
C LEU A 345 -16.74 -0.34 10.10
N ASP A 346 -16.31 0.57 9.26
CA ASP A 346 -17.20 1.42 8.46
C ASP A 346 -16.54 1.78 7.14
N GLY A 347 -16.97 1.16 6.06
CA GLY A 347 -16.44 1.41 4.71
C GLY A 347 -16.78 2.78 4.13
N MET A 348 -17.63 3.55 4.80
CA MET A 348 -17.88 4.98 4.47
C MET A 348 -16.78 5.88 5.01
N PHE A 349 -15.90 5.41 5.89
CA PHE A 349 -14.82 6.20 6.52
C PHE A 349 -15.31 7.59 6.95
N PRO A 350 -16.29 7.69 7.89
CA PRO A 350 -17.01 8.93 8.15
C PRO A 350 -16.14 10.09 8.66
N CYS A 351 -14.99 9.80 9.27
CA CYS A 351 -14.05 10.82 9.74
C CYS A 351 -13.17 11.40 8.60
N PHE A 352 -13.28 10.86 7.38
CA PHE A 352 -12.52 11.31 6.21
C PHE A 352 -13.44 11.97 5.17
N LEU A 353 -12.94 12.96 4.45
CA LEU A 353 -13.62 13.49 3.26
C LEU A 353 -13.63 12.43 2.13
N LEU A 354 -14.35 12.70 1.02
CA LEU A 354 -14.57 11.72 -0.04
C LEU A 354 -13.27 11.18 -0.62
N GLU A 355 -12.30 12.05 -0.88
CA GLU A 355 -11.03 11.73 -1.54
C GLU A 355 -9.85 11.58 -0.56
N GLN A 356 -10.11 11.75 0.75
CA GLN A 356 -9.07 11.55 1.76
C GLN A 356 -8.80 10.08 1.98
N GLN A 357 -7.51 9.76 2.09
CA GLN A 357 -7.02 8.41 2.27
C GLN A 357 -6.80 8.10 3.75
N PRO A 358 -7.31 6.98 4.27
CA PRO A 358 -6.99 6.49 5.62
C PRO A 358 -5.59 5.83 5.63
N ASP A 359 -4.56 6.58 5.24
CA ASP A 359 -3.17 6.12 5.17
C ASP A 359 -2.41 6.59 6.43
N PRO A 360 -1.94 5.68 7.30
CA PRO A 360 -1.20 6.03 8.51
C PRO A 360 0.12 6.76 8.23
N GLY A 361 0.62 6.73 7.00
CA GLY A 361 1.76 7.51 6.53
C GLY A 361 1.40 8.89 5.99
N ASP A 362 0.10 9.25 5.93
CA ASP A 362 -0.34 10.57 5.46
C ASP A 362 -0.51 11.54 6.65
N PRO A 363 0.15 12.72 6.61
CA PRO A 363 -0.03 13.77 7.63
C PRO A 363 -1.50 14.16 7.88
N ILE A 364 -2.35 14.12 6.85
CA ILE A 364 -3.78 14.43 7.01
C ILE A 364 -4.50 13.37 7.83
N ALA A 365 -4.22 12.09 7.56
CA ALA A 365 -4.80 11.01 8.35
C ALA A 365 -4.30 11.08 9.82
N ALA A 366 -3.04 11.47 10.03
CA ALA A 366 -2.51 11.73 11.36
C ALA A 366 -3.25 12.89 12.07
N GLU A 367 -3.56 14.00 11.35
CA GLU A 367 -4.39 15.08 11.88
C GLU A 367 -5.78 14.57 12.31
N VAL A 368 -6.44 13.78 11.45
CA VAL A 368 -7.75 13.17 11.77
C VAL A 368 -7.64 12.33 13.04
N ALA A 369 -6.61 11.50 13.17
CA ALA A 369 -6.42 10.67 14.35
C ALA A 369 -6.18 11.50 15.63
N VAL A 370 -5.36 12.54 15.55
CA VAL A 370 -5.09 13.45 16.68
C VAL A 370 -6.35 14.22 17.09
N ASP A 371 -7.09 14.73 16.12
CA ASP A 371 -8.33 15.49 16.38
C ASP A 371 -9.41 14.60 17.00
N GLU A 372 -9.62 13.39 16.48
CA GLU A 372 -10.58 12.44 17.06
C GLU A 372 -10.13 11.99 18.46
N PHE A 373 -8.83 11.75 18.66
CA PHE A 373 -8.30 11.44 20.00
C PHE A 373 -8.61 12.57 21.00
N LYS A 374 -8.37 13.85 20.64
CA LYS A 374 -8.63 14.99 21.52
C LYS A 374 -10.11 15.20 21.79
N LYS A 375 -10.97 14.94 20.81
CA LYS A 375 -12.43 14.97 21.01
C LYS A 375 -12.90 13.96 22.06
N GLU A 376 -12.30 12.76 22.06
CA GLU A 376 -12.71 11.69 22.97
C GLU A 376 -12.07 11.79 24.36
N TYR A 377 -10.79 12.15 24.43
CA TYR A 377 -9.99 12.05 25.67
C TYR A 377 -9.48 13.40 26.18
N GLY A 378 -9.58 14.46 25.38
CA GLY A 378 -9.14 15.81 25.73
C GLY A 378 -7.67 16.10 25.41
N ASP A 379 -7.35 17.41 25.36
CA ASP A 379 -5.99 17.91 25.05
C ASP A 379 -4.94 17.43 26.05
N GLU A 380 -5.29 17.37 27.36
CA GLU A 380 -4.34 16.91 28.40
C GLU A 380 -3.93 15.45 28.19
N ALA A 381 -4.90 14.59 27.86
CA ALA A 381 -4.60 13.19 27.60
C ALA A 381 -3.70 13.03 26.37
N PHE A 382 -3.89 13.85 25.33
CA PHE A 382 -3.00 13.83 24.17
C PHE A 382 -1.63 14.39 24.51
N ARG A 383 -1.51 15.45 25.32
CA ARG A 383 -0.24 15.99 25.80
C ARG A 383 0.57 14.93 26.55
N ASP A 384 -0.09 14.13 27.36
CA ASP A 384 0.53 13.10 28.20
C ASP A 384 0.90 11.82 27.45
N MET A 385 0.41 11.65 26.20
CA MET A 385 0.65 10.46 25.40
C MET A 385 2.10 10.34 24.99
N ASP A 386 2.67 9.13 25.04
CA ASP A 386 4.02 8.86 24.54
C ASP A 386 4.03 8.67 23.02
N ILE A 387 3.12 7.86 22.49
CA ILE A 387 2.96 7.58 21.06
C ILE A 387 1.49 7.42 20.67
N LEU A 388 1.16 7.75 19.41
CA LEU A 388 -0.10 7.37 18.77
C LEU A 388 0.23 6.53 17.53
N ILE A 389 -0.28 5.31 17.51
CA ILE A 389 -0.08 4.35 16.41
C ILE A 389 -1.33 4.31 15.55
N GLY A 390 -1.18 4.39 14.20
CA GLY A 390 -2.25 4.21 13.24
C GLY A 390 -1.99 3.03 12.33
N THR A 391 -3.06 2.32 11.89
CA THR A 391 -2.98 1.29 10.84
C THR A 391 -4.03 1.55 9.77
N ASP A 392 -3.70 1.24 8.51
CA ASP A 392 -4.64 1.37 7.40
C ASP A 392 -5.77 0.32 7.45
N PRO A 393 -6.82 0.43 6.61
CA PRO A 393 -8.01 -0.42 6.71
C PRO A 393 -7.75 -1.93 6.66
N ASP A 394 -6.75 -2.41 5.96
CA ASP A 394 -6.35 -3.81 5.96
C ASP A 394 -5.12 -4.12 6.82
N ALA A 395 -4.70 -3.13 7.64
CA ALA A 395 -3.67 -3.24 8.68
C ALA A 395 -2.32 -3.81 8.18
N ASP A 396 -1.98 -3.57 6.91
CA ASP A 396 -0.67 -3.95 6.39
C ASP A 396 0.38 -2.83 6.55
N ARG A 397 -0.04 -1.61 6.94
CA ARG A 397 0.81 -0.43 7.20
C ARG A 397 0.66 0.07 8.61
N THR A 398 1.73 0.75 9.08
CA THR A 398 1.74 1.39 10.39
C THR A 398 2.37 2.77 10.32
N GLY A 399 1.71 3.77 10.90
CA GLY A 399 2.23 5.11 11.12
C GLY A 399 2.40 5.41 12.61
N LEU A 400 3.32 6.31 12.92
CA LEU A 400 3.67 6.66 14.30
C LEU A 400 3.70 8.17 14.49
N VAL A 401 2.82 8.68 15.35
CA VAL A 401 2.87 10.07 15.83
C VAL A 401 3.65 10.13 17.13
N ILE A 402 4.62 11.04 17.20
CA ILE A 402 5.49 11.26 18.35
C ILE A 402 5.54 12.73 18.76
N LYS A 403 6.00 13.00 19.96
CA LYS A 403 6.19 14.38 20.47
C LYS A 403 7.58 14.89 20.12
N ILE A 404 7.65 16.19 19.81
CA ILE A 404 8.91 16.93 19.63
C ILE A 404 9.31 17.49 21.00
N PRO A 405 10.58 17.32 21.47
CA PRO A 405 11.06 17.88 22.71
C PRO A 405 10.90 19.39 22.80
N LEU A 406 10.58 19.91 23.98
CA LEU A 406 10.28 21.34 24.19
C LEU A 406 11.41 22.26 23.74
N GLU A 407 12.67 21.90 24.02
CA GLU A 407 13.85 22.65 23.66
C GLU A 407 14.11 22.74 22.15
N GLN A 408 13.52 21.82 21.35
CA GLN A 408 13.66 21.79 19.90
C GLN A 408 12.49 22.49 19.17
N GLN A 409 11.40 22.77 19.84
CA GLN A 409 10.16 23.25 19.19
C GLN A 409 10.34 24.60 18.48
N GLU A 410 11.09 25.53 19.05
CA GLU A 410 11.31 26.86 18.45
C GLU A 410 11.97 26.75 17.08
N VAL A 411 12.93 25.85 16.93
CA VAL A 411 13.66 25.65 15.68
C VAL A 411 12.75 25.02 14.63
N TYR A 412 11.95 24.04 15.01
CA TYR A 412 10.98 23.43 14.09
C TYR A 412 9.83 24.35 13.71
N ARG A 413 9.52 25.41 14.49
CA ARG A 413 8.54 26.43 14.12
C ARG A 413 8.85 27.16 12.83
N SER A 414 10.10 27.32 12.45
CA SER A 414 10.48 27.93 11.17
C SER A 414 9.99 27.11 9.98
N ILE A 415 10.02 25.79 10.10
CA ILE A 415 9.55 24.84 9.09
C ILE A 415 8.03 24.92 8.90
N LEU A 416 7.28 25.20 9.99
CA LEU A 416 5.82 25.28 10.00
C LEU A 416 5.29 26.55 9.29
N LYS A 417 6.14 27.52 8.96
CA LYS A 417 5.76 28.75 8.22
C LYS A 417 5.71 28.53 6.70
N SER A 418 5.85 27.31 6.23
CA SER A 418 5.84 26.98 4.82
C SER A 418 4.49 27.20 4.17
N PRO A 419 4.44 27.43 2.86
CA PRO A 419 3.18 27.45 2.12
C PRO A 419 2.34 26.22 2.40
N ALA A 420 1.02 26.39 2.49
CA ALA A 420 0.07 25.34 2.89
C ALA A 420 0.09 24.08 1.99
N HIS A 421 0.63 24.21 0.76
CA HIS A 421 0.76 23.10 -0.18
C HIS A 421 2.00 22.22 0.05
N LEU A 422 2.95 22.67 0.90
CA LEU A 422 4.11 21.87 1.30
C LEU A 422 3.88 21.33 2.70
N LYS A 423 3.31 20.15 2.81
CA LYS A 423 3.06 19.54 4.11
C LYS A 423 4.30 18.90 4.68
N ILE A 424 4.69 19.43 5.81
CA ILE A 424 5.69 18.83 6.66
C ILE A 424 4.92 17.98 7.68
N PRO A 425 5.40 16.78 7.99
CA PRO A 425 4.74 15.93 8.98
C PRO A 425 4.93 16.45 10.42
N ILE A 426 4.96 17.77 10.62
CA ILE A 426 5.19 18.44 11.91
C ILE A 426 4.04 19.40 12.15
N HIS A 427 3.33 19.19 13.23
CA HIS A 427 2.19 20.00 13.63
C HIS A 427 2.48 20.73 14.93
N LYS A 428 2.23 22.05 14.92
CA LYS A 428 2.34 22.88 16.10
C LYS A 428 1.04 22.84 16.89
N GLU A 429 1.12 22.28 18.06
CA GLU A 429 0.08 22.46 19.05
C GLU A 429 0.36 23.71 19.88
N ARG A 430 -0.68 24.40 20.36
CA ARG A 430 -0.67 25.64 21.15
C ARG A 430 0.71 26.10 21.66
N THR A 431 0.93 26.34 22.91
CA THR A 431 2.16 27.03 23.38
C THR A 431 3.24 26.10 23.91
N ASP A 432 2.91 24.86 24.26
CA ASP A 432 3.77 24.05 25.14
C ASP A 432 4.21 22.70 24.54
N TYR A 433 3.65 22.22 23.41
CA TYR A 433 4.13 21.02 22.73
C TYR A 433 3.84 21.02 21.23
N SER A 434 4.63 20.26 20.52
CA SER A 434 4.43 19.95 19.11
C SER A 434 4.53 18.44 18.89
N TRP A 435 3.91 17.96 17.86
CA TRP A 435 3.99 16.55 17.46
C TRP A 435 4.33 16.44 15.98
N MET A 436 4.79 15.28 15.59
CA MET A 436 5.04 14.94 14.18
C MET A 436 4.58 13.52 13.88
N LEU A 437 4.13 13.31 12.66
CA LEU A 437 4.08 11.98 12.07
C LEU A 437 5.51 11.60 11.68
N LEU A 438 6.04 10.54 12.29
CA LEU A 438 7.37 10.05 11.96
C LEU A 438 7.33 9.37 10.57
N ASP A 439 8.23 9.76 9.69
CA ASP A 439 8.33 9.12 8.39
C ASP A 439 8.74 7.64 8.50
N ALA A 440 8.32 6.84 7.51
CA ALA A 440 8.58 5.41 7.51
C ALA A 440 10.08 5.08 7.50
N ASP A 441 10.87 5.86 6.78
CA ASP A 441 12.32 5.65 6.66
C ASP A 441 13.03 5.74 8.01
N THR A 442 12.71 6.78 8.78
CA THR A 442 13.24 6.97 10.13
C THR A 442 12.69 5.93 11.10
N THR A 443 11.39 5.61 10.98
CA THR A 443 10.73 4.58 11.80
C THR A 443 11.41 3.22 11.64
N TRP A 444 11.64 2.78 10.41
CA TRP A 444 12.27 1.48 10.13
C TRP A 444 13.75 1.46 10.50
N THR A 445 14.46 2.57 10.32
CA THR A 445 15.86 2.69 10.73
C THR A 445 15.98 2.52 12.25
N LEU A 446 15.12 3.18 13.02
CA LEU A 446 15.12 3.06 14.49
C LEU A 446 14.71 1.65 14.95
N LEU A 447 13.71 1.04 14.30
CA LEU A 447 13.27 -0.31 14.65
C LEU A 447 14.35 -1.36 14.35
N LEU A 448 15.03 -1.26 13.22
CA LEU A 448 16.18 -2.12 12.90
C LEU A 448 17.33 -1.89 13.89
N TRP A 449 17.65 -0.62 14.23
CA TRP A 449 18.67 -0.29 15.22
C TRP A 449 18.36 -0.94 16.58
N TYR A 450 17.13 -0.84 17.06
CA TYR A 450 16.72 -1.43 18.33
C TYR A 450 16.88 -2.95 18.32
N ARG A 451 16.45 -3.61 17.25
CA ARG A 451 16.62 -5.04 17.07
C ARG A 451 18.09 -5.44 17.10
N LEU A 452 18.93 -4.81 16.30
CA LEU A 452 20.37 -5.11 16.24
C LEU A 452 21.07 -4.86 17.57
N LYS A 453 20.70 -3.79 18.25
CA LYS A 453 21.18 -3.49 19.60
C LYS A 453 20.82 -4.61 20.58
N LYS A 454 19.54 -5.01 20.62
CA LYS A 454 19.09 -6.07 21.55
C LYS A 454 19.75 -7.42 21.25
N GLU A 455 19.83 -7.82 19.99
CA GLU A 455 20.47 -9.08 19.58
C GLU A 455 22.00 -9.09 19.85
N SER A 456 22.66 -7.94 19.93
CA SER A 456 24.10 -7.84 20.18
C SER A 456 24.47 -7.60 21.67
N GLU A 457 23.53 -7.23 22.54
CA GLU A 457 23.79 -6.86 23.93
C GLU A 457 24.51 -7.98 24.70
N ASP A 458 24.07 -9.23 24.57
CA ASP A 458 24.63 -10.37 25.27
C ASP A 458 25.95 -10.91 24.64
N ASN A 459 26.38 -10.33 23.51
CA ASN A 459 27.52 -10.79 22.72
C ASN A 459 28.62 -9.71 22.58
N GLY A 460 28.78 -8.87 23.59
CA GLY A 460 29.81 -7.83 23.60
C GLY A 460 29.67 -6.76 22.49
N GLY A 461 28.47 -6.52 22.04
CA GLY A 461 28.14 -5.55 20.97
C GLY A 461 28.32 -6.09 19.55
N MET A 462 28.69 -7.36 19.39
CA MET A 462 28.75 -8.02 18.08
C MET A 462 27.45 -8.76 17.81
N LEU A 463 26.95 -8.64 16.58
CA LEU A 463 25.73 -9.36 16.17
C LEU A 463 26.06 -10.84 15.93
N PRO A 464 25.39 -11.79 16.62
CA PRO A 464 25.59 -13.21 16.35
C PRO A 464 25.24 -13.56 14.89
N GLU A 465 26.07 -14.40 14.25
CA GLU A 465 25.87 -14.87 12.88
C GLU A 465 25.64 -13.73 11.84
N ALA A 466 26.27 -12.57 12.05
CA ALA A 466 26.12 -11.42 11.14
C ALA A 466 26.41 -11.79 9.68
N GLU A 467 27.38 -12.69 9.46
CA GLU A 467 27.78 -13.20 8.16
C GLU A 467 26.67 -13.96 7.42
N LYS A 468 25.64 -14.42 8.13
CA LYS A 468 24.47 -15.09 7.54
C LYS A 468 23.27 -14.17 7.35
N LYS A 469 23.30 -12.96 7.93
CA LYS A 469 22.17 -12.05 8.00
C LYS A 469 22.19 -11.01 6.88
N PHE A 470 21.00 -10.64 6.43
CA PHE A 470 20.82 -9.58 5.43
C PHE A 470 19.49 -8.87 5.60
N ILE A 471 19.40 -7.66 5.02
CA ILE A 471 18.15 -6.91 4.87
C ILE A 471 17.80 -6.71 3.41
N VAL A 472 16.51 -6.49 3.14
CA VAL A 472 16.01 -6.10 1.81
C VAL A 472 15.15 -4.86 1.95
N LEU A 473 15.34 -3.90 1.04
CA LEU A 473 14.57 -2.66 1.00
C LEU A 473 14.26 -2.24 -0.44
N SER A 474 13.17 -1.48 -0.63
CA SER A 474 12.91 -0.87 -1.93
C SER A 474 13.92 0.25 -2.21
N HIS A 475 14.22 0.50 -3.50
CA HIS A 475 15.19 1.55 -3.88
C HIS A 475 14.77 2.97 -3.48
N SER A 476 13.49 3.18 -3.16
CA SER A 476 12.98 4.45 -2.64
C SER A 476 13.08 4.58 -1.12
N THR A 477 13.51 3.53 -0.41
CA THR A 477 13.71 3.53 1.05
C THR A 477 15.09 4.08 1.38
N THR A 478 15.24 4.72 2.53
CA THR A 478 16.44 5.50 2.92
C THR A 478 17.74 4.70 2.96
N ASP A 479 18.84 5.36 2.58
CA ASP A 479 20.20 4.83 2.74
C ASP A 479 20.69 4.79 4.21
N ALA A 480 19.96 5.38 5.16
CA ALA A 480 20.23 5.20 6.58
C ALA A 480 20.17 3.72 7.00
N LEU A 481 19.20 2.96 6.45
CA LEU A 481 19.09 1.51 6.66
C LEU A 481 20.28 0.75 6.08
N VAL A 482 20.77 1.17 4.90
CA VAL A 482 21.98 0.58 4.29
C VAL A 482 23.19 0.80 5.21
N ASN A 483 23.42 2.03 5.64
CA ASN A 483 24.52 2.39 6.51
C ASN A 483 24.46 1.63 7.86
N LEU A 484 23.25 1.56 8.43
CA LEU A 484 23.03 0.79 9.68
C LEU A 484 23.33 -0.69 9.49
N ALA A 485 22.88 -1.30 8.39
CA ALA A 485 23.17 -2.69 8.09
C ALA A 485 24.67 -2.94 7.93
N LEU A 486 25.34 -2.10 7.16
CA LEU A 486 26.79 -2.21 6.94
C LEU A 486 27.59 -1.98 8.24
N LYS A 487 27.12 -1.13 9.15
CA LYS A 487 27.73 -0.94 10.48
C LYS A 487 27.81 -2.24 11.28
N TYR A 488 26.84 -3.14 11.11
CA TYR A 488 26.77 -4.46 11.76
C TYR A 488 27.18 -5.62 10.84
N ASP A 489 27.87 -5.33 9.75
CA ASP A 489 28.35 -6.31 8.76
C ASP A 489 27.23 -7.16 8.12
N LEU A 490 26.05 -6.60 7.95
CA LEU A 490 24.93 -7.26 7.28
C LEU A 490 25.03 -7.16 5.74
N GLY A 491 24.45 -8.12 5.06
CA GLY A 491 24.14 -8.01 3.63
C GLY A 491 22.97 -7.06 3.38
N VAL A 492 23.00 -6.38 2.23
CA VAL A 492 21.94 -5.47 1.81
C VAL A 492 21.54 -5.78 0.37
N VAL A 493 20.24 -5.90 0.13
CA VAL A 493 19.66 -6.00 -1.21
C VAL A 493 18.65 -4.87 -1.38
N LYS A 494 18.88 -3.99 -2.37
CA LYS A 494 17.88 -3.03 -2.87
C LYS A 494 17.14 -3.65 -4.03
N THR A 495 15.82 -3.50 -4.02
CA THR A 495 14.95 -4.00 -5.10
C THR A 495 13.98 -2.91 -5.56
N TRP A 496 13.19 -3.22 -6.57
CA TRP A 496 12.12 -2.36 -7.04
C TRP A 496 11.02 -2.20 -5.99
N VAL A 497 10.19 -1.16 -6.13
CA VAL A 497 9.09 -0.88 -5.21
C VAL A 497 8.02 -1.99 -5.26
N GLY A 498 7.49 -2.33 -4.09
CA GLY A 498 6.46 -3.34 -3.90
C GLY A 498 6.95 -4.55 -3.09
N PHE A 499 6.17 -4.96 -2.12
CA PHE A 499 6.56 -6.07 -1.23
C PHE A 499 6.67 -7.41 -1.97
N ALA A 500 5.94 -7.57 -3.10
CA ALA A 500 6.16 -8.69 -4.01
C ALA A 500 7.62 -8.78 -4.51
N MET A 501 8.22 -7.63 -4.83
CA MET A 501 9.62 -7.56 -5.29
C MET A 501 10.60 -7.86 -4.15
N ILE A 502 10.31 -7.37 -2.95
CA ILE A 502 11.09 -7.63 -1.74
C ILE A 502 11.08 -9.13 -1.41
N SER A 503 9.89 -9.74 -1.36
CA SER A 503 9.72 -11.16 -1.05
C SER A 503 10.39 -12.08 -2.08
N ASP A 504 10.28 -11.74 -3.36
CA ASP A 504 10.92 -12.50 -4.44
C ASP A 504 12.46 -12.35 -4.40
N ALA A 505 12.98 -11.16 -4.09
CA ALA A 505 14.41 -10.97 -3.87
C ALA A 505 14.93 -11.85 -2.73
N ILE A 506 14.20 -11.94 -1.61
CA ILE A 506 14.55 -12.82 -0.48
C ILE A 506 14.50 -14.28 -0.89
N GLN A 507 13.47 -14.70 -1.64
CA GLN A 507 13.38 -16.06 -2.15
C GLN A 507 14.57 -16.42 -3.06
N LYS A 508 15.00 -15.47 -3.91
CA LYS A 508 16.20 -15.67 -4.77
C LYS A 508 17.49 -15.80 -3.96
N VAL A 509 17.62 -15.07 -2.85
CA VAL A 509 18.75 -15.26 -1.91
C VAL A 509 18.72 -16.66 -1.32
N TRP A 510 17.58 -17.12 -0.82
CA TRP A 510 17.41 -18.47 -0.29
C TRP A 510 17.69 -19.57 -1.31
N ASP A 511 17.28 -19.38 -2.56
CA ASP A 511 17.54 -20.29 -3.68
C ASP A 511 18.98 -20.21 -4.18
N GLN A 512 19.84 -19.38 -3.58
CA GLN A 512 21.23 -19.14 -4.00
C GLN A 512 21.35 -18.73 -5.46
N LYS A 513 20.34 -18.08 -6.03
CA LYS A 513 20.39 -17.54 -7.38
C LYS A 513 21.38 -16.39 -7.45
N LYS A 514 21.94 -16.17 -8.65
CA LYS A 514 22.89 -15.09 -8.86
C LYS A 514 22.24 -13.74 -8.55
N LEU A 515 22.86 -12.99 -7.63
CA LEU A 515 22.51 -11.59 -7.35
C LEU A 515 23.26 -10.71 -8.33
N SER A 516 22.59 -9.71 -8.89
CA SER A 516 23.20 -8.76 -9.82
C SER A 516 23.09 -7.32 -9.30
N HIS A 517 24.07 -6.50 -9.72
CA HIS A 517 24.08 -5.08 -9.42
C HIS A 517 23.39 -4.30 -10.54
N SER A 518 22.42 -3.47 -10.21
CA SER A 518 21.78 -2.53 -11.13
C SER A 518 21.32 -3.13 -12.47
N GLN A 519 20.92 -4.40 -12.47
CA GLN A 519 20.50 -5.06 -13.70
C GLN A 519 19.01 -4.84 -13.97
N TYR A 520 18.76 -4.25 -15.08
CA TYR A 520 17.43 -4.00 -15.62
C TYR A 520 17.10 -5.06 -16.69
N PRO A 521 15.90 -5.62 -16.74
CA PRO A 521 14.71 -5.46 -15.86
C PRO A 521 14.66 -6.46 -14.70
N GLU A 522 15.77 -6.77 -14.07
CA GLU A 522 15.80 -7.74 -12.97
C GLU A 522 15.13 -7.22 -11.69
N ILE A 523 14.65 -8.16 -10.86
CA ILE A 523 13.98 -7.86 -9.61
C ILE A 523 14.95 -7.31 -8.57
N ILE A 524 16.15 -7.85 -8.52
CA ILE A 524 17.21 -7.36 -7.64
C ILE A 524 17.87 -6.18 -8.32
N PHE A 525 17.71 -5.00 -7.74
CA PHE A 525 18.22 -3.75 -8.27
C PHE A 525 19.70 -3.54 -7.94
N GLU A 526 20.08 -3.70 -6.68
CA GLU A 526 21.43 -3.46 -6.18
C GLU A 526 21.73 -4.36 -4.99
N THR A 527 22.99 -4.77 -4.83
CA THR A 527 23.44 -5.52 -3.66
C THR A 527 24.71 -4.92 -3.07
N SER A 528 24.82 -4.96 -1.72
CA SER A 528 26.00 -4.53 -0.97
C SER A 528 26.31 -5.57 0.10
N ASN A 529 27.58 -5.88 0.29
CA ASN A 529 28.06 -6.83 1.32
C ASN A 529 27.36 -8.21 1.29
N MET A 530 26.89 -8.65 0.11
CA MET A 530 26.23 -9.95 -0.06
C MET A 530 27.26 -11.06 -0.36
N THR A 531 27.14 -12.17 0.38
CA THR A 531 27.91 -13.40 0.17
C THR A 531 26.96 -14.59 0.01
N ARG A 532 27.48 -15.75 -0.41
CA ARG A 532 26.68 -16.97 -0.56
C ARG A 532 26.12 -17.51 0.74
N ASP A 533 26.77 -17.19 1.85
CA ASP A 533 26.39 -17.69 3.19
C ASP A 533 25.24 -16.89 3.80
N ARG A 534 24.89 -15.73 3.22
CA ARG A 534 23.79 -14.88 3.72
C ARG A 534 22.45 -15.47 3.29
N SER A 535 21.67 -15.90 4.27
CA SER A 535 20.38 -16.54 4.05
C SER A 535 19.30 -16.17 5.07
N ILE A 536 19.63 -15.40 6.12
CA ILE A 536 18.70 -15.02 7.19
C ILE A 536 18.27 -13.58 6.99
N ASN A 537 17.03 -13.38 6.51
CA ASN A 537 16.44 -12.05 6.42
C ASN A 537 15.99 -11.59 7.80
N ILE A 538 16.54 -10.48 8.27
CA ILE A 538 16.20 -9.86 9.57
C ILE A 538 15.41 -8.57 9.43
N GLY A 539 15.13 -8.13 8.22
CA GLY A 539 14.29 -6.97 7.94
C GLY A 539 13.99 -6.82 6.45
N ALA A 540 12.74 -6.55 6.15
CA ALA A 540 12.20 -6.25 4.85
C ALA A 540 11.44 -4.92 4.95
N PHE A 541 11.85 -3.89 4.19
CA PHE A 541 11.44 -2.51 4.42
C PHE A 541 10.93 -1.84 3.14
N GLU A 542 9.81 -1.16 3.26
CA GLU A 542 9.25 -0.33 2.21
C GLU A 542 8.89 1.06 2.76
N GLN A 543 9.28 2.11 2.03
CA GLN A 543 8.99 3.50 2.38
C GLN A 543 7.48 3.78 2.57
N SER A 544 6.62 3.01 1.94
CA SER A 544 5.16 3.12 2.07
C SER A 544 4.61 2.49 3.37
N ASN A 545 5.32 2.66 4.50
CA ASN A 545 4.95 2.16 5.82
C ASN A 545 4.83 0.63 5.94
N GLY A 546 5.59 -0.11 5.11
CA GLY A 546 5.60 -1.57 5.10
C GLY A 546 6.84 -2.18 5.74
N PHE A 547 6.62 -3.20 6.59
CA PHE A 547 7.69 -3.91 7.31
C PHE A 547 7.32 -5.38 7.53
N SER A 548 8.33 -6.26 7.44
CA SER A 548 8.27 -7.66 7.89
C SER A 548 9.68 -8.21 8.16
N ILE A 549 9.74 -9.46 8.65
CA ILE A 549 10.98 -10.23 8.85
C ILE A 549 10.74 -11.62 8.31
N LEU A 550 11.45 -12.02 7.24
CA LEU A 550 11.14 -13.29 6.58
C LEU A 550 11.97 -14.48 7.07
N GLY A 551 13.03 -14.25 7.89
CA GLY A 551 13.83 -15.30 8.49
C GLY A 551 14.75 -16.03 7.51
N GLY A 552 15.08 -17.29 7.84
CA GLY A 552 15.83 -18.21 6.99
C GLY A 552 14.96 -18.92 5.95
N PRO A 553 15.56 -19.77 5.09
CA PRO A 553 14.79 -20.60 4.16
C PRO A 553 13.77 -21.48 4.91
N PRO A 554 12.59 -21.73 4.34
CA PRO A 554 11.60 -22.60 4.99
C PRO A 554 12.13 -23.99 5.27
N MET A 555 11.79 -24.55 6.42
CA MET A 555 12.07 -25.93 6.74
C MET A 555 11.27 -26.88 5.82
N PRO A 556 11.73 -28.11 5.57
CA PRO A 556 11.01 -29.08 4.75
C PRO A 556 9.56 -29.26 5.19
N GLY A 557 8.62 -29.02 4.28
CA GLY A 557 7.18 -29.09 4.52
C GLY A 557 6.55 -27.83 5.11
N GLU A 558 7.35 -26.81 5.46
CA GLU A 558 6.91 -25.49 5.88
C GLU A 558 6.93 -24.51 4.69
N ARG A 559 6.15 -23.43 4.80
CA ARG A 559 6.04 -22.41 3.74
C ARG A 559 6.47 -21.02 4.23
N LEU A 560 6.40 -20.76 5.54
CA LEU A 560 7.02 -19.59 6.16
C LEU A 560 8.52 -19.84 6.36
N GLY A 561 9.31 -18.78 6.31
CA GLY A 561 10.73 -18.86 6.58
C GLY A 561 11.02 -19.31 8.01
N GLU A 562 12.15 -20.00 8.23
CA GLU A 562 12.58 -20.42 9.56
C GLU A 562 12.82 -19.19 10.45
N ASN A 563 12.16 -19.14 11.60
CA ASN A 563 12.12 -17.97 12.48
C ASN A 563 11.66 -16.68 11.78
N GLY A 564 10.93 -16.81 10.68
CA GLY A 564 10.35 -15.71 9.94
C GLY A 564 8.89 -15.42 10.32
N HIS A 565 8.45 -14.24 9.95
CA HIS A 565 7.09 -13.77 9.98
C HIS A 565 6.45 -13.93 8.57
N VAL A 566 5.32 -13.28 8.33
CA VAL A 566 4.63 -13.33 7.03
C VAL A 566 5.47 -12.75 5.89
N ARG A 567 5.24 -13.22 4.67
CA ARG A 567 6.00 -12.82 3.49
C ARG A 567 5.43 -11.57 2.78
N ASP A 568 4.58 -10.84 3.46
CA ASP A 568 4.14 -9.49 3.06
C ASP A 568 4.28 -8.58 4.28
N LYS A 569 4.03 -7.28 4.11
CA LYS A 569 4.10 -6.31 5.20
C LYS A 569 2.99 -6.55 6.23
N ASP A 570 3.32 -6.31 7.50
CA ASP A 570 2.40 -6.47 8.62
C ASP A 570 2.43 -5.26 9.55
N GLY A 571 1.36 -4.44 9.47
CA GLY A 571 1.16 -3.29 10.34
C GLY A 571 0.84 -3.69 11.79
N THR A 572 0.20 -4.82 12.01
CA THR A 572 -0.09 -5.35 13.36
C THR A 572 1.21 -5.73 14.08
N PHE A 573 2.08 -6.44 13.36
CA PHE A 573 3.42 -6.80 13.85
C PHE A 573 4.29 -5.56 14.12
N ALA A 574 4.34 -4.62 13.18
CA ALA A 574 5.10 -3.38 13.35
C ALA A 574 4.59 -2.56 14.56
N ALA A 575 3.27 -2.47 14.75
CA ALA A 575 2.67 -1.70 15.83
C ALA A 575 3.12 -2.18 17.21
N ILE A 576 3.14 -3.49 17.48
CA ILE A 576 3.57 -4.00 18.79
C ILE A 576 5.08 -3.83 19.02
N LEU A 577 5.90 -3.94 17.96
CA LEU A 577 7.33 -3.68 18.06
C LEU A 577 7.64 -2.20 18.31
N LEU A 578 6.86 -1.27 17.76
CA LEU A 578 6.95 0.16 18.02
C LEU A 578 6.51 0.50 19.45
N ALA A 579 5.51 -0.19 19.99
CA ALA A 579 5.13 -0.07 21.39
C ALA A 579 6.25 -0.59 22.32
N GLU A 580 6.88 -1.72 22.00
CA GLU A 580 8.06 -2.23 22.72
C GLU A 580 9.20 -1.22 22.68
N LEU A 581 9.50 -0.65 21.51
CA LEU A 581 10.51 0.39 21.35
C LEU A 581 10.21 1.63 22.20
N SER A 582 8.95 2.03 22.32
CA SER A 582 8.53 3.14 23.20
C SER A 582 8.77 2.81 24.69
N ALA A 583 8.50 1.57 25.10
CA ALA A 583 8.79 1.11 26.46
C ALA A 583 10.30 1.10 26.72
N TYR A 584 11.11 0.70 25.75
CA TYR A 584 12.57 0.78 25.83
C TYR A 584 13.04 2.24 25.95
N ALA A 585 12.54 3.16 25.13
CA ALA A 585 12.86 4.58 25.23
C ALA A 585 12.61 5.11 26.65
N LYS A 586 11.41 4.84 27.16
CA LYS A 586 11.02 5.24 28.52
C LYS A 586 11.88 4.60 29.61
N SER A 587 12.33 3.35 29.41
CA SER A 587 13.27 2.68 30.34
C SER A 587 14.63 3.38 30.39
N CYS A 588 15.03 4.05 29.34
CA CYS A 588 16.23 4.87 29.23
C CYS A 588 16.03 6.31 29.72
N GLY A 589 14.82 6.68 30.18
CA GLY A 589 14.45 8.07 30.51
C GLY A 589 14.37 9.00 29.31
N LYS A 590 14.04 8.47 28.13
CA LYS A 590 13.99 9.18 26.85
C LYS A 590 12.65 8.96 26.14
N ASN A 591 12.38 9.80 25.16
CA ASN A 591 11.34 9.57 24.18
C ASN A 591 11.95 9.03 22.84
N ILE A 592 11.09 8.68 21.90
CA ILE A 592 11.53 8.12 20.61
C ILE A 592 12.35 9.15 19.82
N PHE A 593 11.98 10.42 19.85
CA PHE A 593 12.68 11.49 19.13
C PHE A 593 14.14 11.61 19.60
N GLU A 594 14.37 11.57 20.92
CA GLU A 594 15.71 11.61 21.49
C GLU A 594 16.54 10.34 21.17
N LEU A 595 15.90 9.17 21.08
CA LEU A 595 16.58 7.96 20.63
C LEU A 595 17.07 8.07 19.18
N ILE A 596 16.26 8.66 18.29
CA ILE A 596 16.64 8.91 16.89
C ILE A 596 17.84 9.84 16.84
N ASP A 597 17.78 10.98 17.53
CA ASP A 597 18.85 11.96 17.52
C ASP A 597 20.18 11.37 18.00
N GLU A 598 20.16 10.64 19.09
CA GLU A 598 21.40 10.15 19.72
C GLU A 598 21.97 8.89 19.05
N ASN A 599 21.12 7.99 18.57
CA ASN A 599 21.57 6.67 18.14
C ASN A 599 21.58 6.47 16.63
N ILE A 600 20.88 7.35 15.89
CA ILE A 600 20.83 7.30 14.43
C ILE A 600 21.57 8.52 13.88
N TYR A 601 21.08 9.74 14.17
CA TYR A 601 21.55 10.94 13.49
C TYR A 601 22.96 11.35 13.90
N LEU A 602 23.31 11.24 15.18
CA LEU A 602 24.66 11.54 15.68
C LEU A 602 25.64 10.37 15.53
N ASP A 603 25.20 9.22 15.08
CA ASP A 603 26.12 8.10 14.79
C ASP A 603 26.78 8.31 13.41
N PRO A 604 28.10 8.54 13.33
CA PRO A 604 28.78 8.86 12.08
C PRO A 604 28.77 7.70 11.06
N LYS A 605 28.56 6.46 11.53
CA LYS A 605 28.46 5.27 10.65
C LYS A 605 27.08 5.13 10.01
N ILE A 606 26.03 5.68 10.63
CA ILE A 606 24.66 5.68 10.11
C ILE A 606 24.41 7.00 9.41
N GLY A 607 24.44 8.10 10.16
CA GLY A 607 24.24 9.47 9.68
C GLY A 607 22.77 9.92 9.67
N CYS A 608 22.58 11.21 9.55
CA CYS A 608 21.27 11.83 9.46
C CYS A 608 20.85 11.92 7.98
N PHE A 609 19.79 11.26 7.64
CA PHE A 609 19.10 11.38 6.35
C PHE A 609 17.74 12.03 6.57
N ILE A 610 17.51 13.13 5.89
CA ILE A 610 16.18 13.74 5.81
C ILE A 610 15.55 13.25 4.52
N THR A 611 14.47 12.52 4.65
CA THR A 611 13.66 12.06 3.53
C THR A 611 12.34 12.82 3.52
N TYR A 612 11.91 13.24 2.35
CA TYR A 612 10.62 13.87 2.14
C TYR A 612 9.90 13.21 0.98
N TYR A 613 8.67 12.81 1.23
CA TYR A 613 7.85 12.09 0.28
C TYR A 613 6.51 12.80 0.11
N GLU A 614 6.15 13.14 -1.10
CA GLU A 614 4.93 13.89 -1.43
C GLU A 614 4.12 13.18 -2.52
N PRO A 615 2.83 12.91 -2.29
CA PRO A 615 1.92 12.57 -3.37
C PRO A 615 1.57 13.84 -4.18
N VAL A 616 1.48 13.71 -5.51
CA VAL A 616 1.10 14.78 -6.43
C VAL A 616 -0.04 14.26 -7.33
N PRO A 617 -1.19 14.89 -7.41
CA PRO A 617 -1.57 16.14 -6.73
C PRO A 617 -1.64 15.93 -5.21
N TYR A 618 -1.47 17.00 -4.49
CA TYR A 618 -1.39 16.96 -3.03
C TYR A 618 -2.69 16.43 -2.38
N TRP A 619 -3.83 16.84 -2.92
CA TRP A 619 -5.16 16.39 -2.53
C TRP A 619 -5.81 15.65 -3.71
N GLY A 620 -6.25 14.42 -3.48
CA GLY A 620 -6.91 13.63 -4.51
C GLY A 620 -5.94 12.95 -5.48
N GLN A 621 -6.40 12.75 -6.69
CA GLN A 621 -5.73 11.98 -7.71
C GLN A 621 -5.91 12.65 -9.08
N TYR A 622 -5.07 12.31 -10.05
CA TYR A 622 -5.26 12.68 -11.45
C TYR A 622 -6.39 11.84 -12.06
N GLU A 623 -7.61 12.15 -11.67
CA GLU A 623 -8.81 11.43 -12.10
C GLU A 623 -9.42 12.04 -13.35
N GLY A 624 -10.24 11.24 -14.04
CA GLY A 624 -10.87 11.62 -15.31
C GLY A 624 -9.84 11.84 -16.43
N THR A 625 -10.34 12.16 -17.61
CA THR A 625 -9.49 12.33 -18.79
C THR A 625 -8.58 13.56 -18.68
N THR A 626 -9.06 14.62 -18.04
CA THR A 626 -8.26 15.84 -17.80
C THR A 626 -7.12 15.59 -16.81
N GLY A 627 -7.41 14.96 -15.68
CA GLY A 627 -6.39 14.65 -14.68
C GLY A 627 -5.32 13.70 -15.22
N MET A 628 -5.72 12.66 -15.95
CA MET A 628 -4.80 11.77 -16.66
C MET A 628 -3.92 12.53 -17.66
N SER A 629 -4.48 13.49 -18.39
CA SER A 629 -3.74 14.32 -19.36
C SER A 629 -2.73 15.25 -18.67
N GLU A 630 -3.09 15.81 -17.53
CA GLU A 630 -2.17 16.61 -16.69
C GLU A 630 -1.00 15.75 -16.18
N LYS A 631 -1.28 14.56 -15.66
CA LYS A 631 -0.27 13.60 -15.23
C LYS A 631 0.72 13.26 -16.34
N ILE A 632 0.23 12.94 -17.55
CA ILE A 632 1.08 12.65 -18.71
C ILE A 632 1.96 13.88 -19.05
N THR A 633 1.40 15.08 -18.97
CA THR A 633 2.13 16.32 -19.28
C THR A 633 3.29 16.52 -18.31
N ILE A 634 3.07 16.32 -17.01
CA ILE A 634 4.11 16.41 -15.97
C ILE A 634 5.22 15.38 -16.21
N LEU A 635 4.85 14.13 -16.50
CA LEU A 635 5.81 13.06 -16.78
C LEU A 635 6.66 13.33 -18.01
N LYS A 636 6.05 13.84 -19.10
CA LYS A 636 6.78 14.23 -20.32
C LYS A 636 7.72 15.41 -20.06
N MET A 637 7.31 16.38 -19.24
CA MET A 637 8.18 17.50 -18.87
C MET A 637 9.38 17.01 -18.05
N ALA A 638 9.16 16.12 -17.10
CA ALA A 638 10.26 15.53 -16.33
C ALA A 638 11.26 14.80 -17.23
N ASP A 639 10.78 13.99 -18.19
CA ASP A 639 11.65 13.28 -19.12
C ASP A 639 12.40 14.24 -20.07
N SER A 640 11.75 15.30 -20.54
CA SER A 640 12.40 16.34 -21.35
C SER A 640 13.53 17.06 -20.60
N ILE A 641 13.31 17.37 -19.31
CA ILE A 641 14.34 17.96 -18.44
C ILE A 641 15.52 16.98 -18.27
N ARG A 642 15.26 15.70 -18.05
CA ARG A 642 16.31 14.65 -18.01
C ARG A 642 17.14 14.65 -19.30
N GLU A 643 16.47 14.64 -20.46
CA GLU A 643 17.16 14.67 -21.75
C GLU A 643 18.01 15.94 -21.94
N GLY A 644 17.53 17.11 -21.48
CA GLY A 644 18.30 18.34 -21.50
C GLY A 644 19.59 18.23 -20.69
N ILE A 645 19.50 17.68 -19.46
CA ILE A 645 20.67 17.44 -18.60
C ILE A 645 21.68 16.50 -19.29
N GLU A 646 21.22 15.40 -19.89
CA GLU A 646 22.09 14.46 -20.61
C GLU A 646 22.76 15.08 -21.84
N LYS A 647 22.18 16.14 -22.41
CA LYS A 647 22.75 16.94 -23.50
C LYS A 647 23.65 18.09 -23.01
N GLY A 648 23.83 18.23 -21.68
CA GLY A 648 24.71 19.21 -21.06
C GLY A 648 24.03 20.48 -20.55
N GLU A 649 22.69 20.52 -20.51
CA GLU A 649 21.98 21.64 -19.89
C GLU A 649 22.16 21.59 -18.36
N LYS A 650 22.43 22.75 -17.76
CA LYS A 650 22.58 22.89 -16.32
C LYS A 650 21.20 23.16 -15.69
N ILE A 651 20.67 22.20 -14.98
CA ILE A 651 19.40 22.30 -14.26
C ILE A 651 19.66 22.17 -12.76
N SER A 652 18.95 22.96 -11.97
CA SER A 652 19.00 22.91 -10.51
C SER A 652 17.60 22.79 -9.92
N PHE A 653 17.49 22.06 -8.82
CA PHE A 653 16.33 22.03 -7.94
C PHE A 653 16.75 22.53 -6.54
N GLY A 654 16.07 23.52 -5.99
CA GLY A 654 16.40 24.08 -4.69
C GLY A 654 17.85 24.52 -4.57
N GLN A 655 18.40 25.20 -5.59
CA GLN A 655 19.80 25.64 -5.70
C GLN A 655 20.85 24.52 -5.79
N ARG A 656 20.42 23.25 -5.91
CA ARG A 656 21.31 22.10 -6.10
C ARG A 656 21.35 21.70 -7.58
N GLU A 657 22.52 21.83 -8.20
CA GLU A 657 22.74 21.41 -9.59
C GLU A 657 22.61 19.88 -9.69
N VAL A 658 21.92 19.40 -10.71
CA VAL A 658 21.82 17.96 -11.02
C VAL A 658 23.10 17.56 -11.74
N VAL A 659 23.85 16.62 -11.16
CA VAL A 659 25.10 16.11 -11.73
C VAL A 659 24.89 14.86 -12.57
N LYS A 660 23.79 14.11 -12.30
CA LYS A 660 23.49 12.86 -12.99
C LYS A 660 22.01 12.56 -12.95
N THR A 661 21.50 11.85 -13.97
CA THR A 661 20.16 11.29 -14.00
C THR A 661 20.22 9.78 -14.19
N GLU A 662 19.21 9.08 -13.65
CA GLU A 662 18.98 7.66 -13.90
C GLU A 662 17.51 7.38 -14.14
N VAL A 663 17.25 6.49 -15.12
CA VAL A 663 15.90 6.03 -15.49
C VAL A 663 15.69 4.62 -14.95
N TYR A 664 14.62 4.42 -14.20
CA TYR A 664 14.28 3.12 -13.59
C TYR A 664 13.02 2.55 -14.23
N ARG A 665 13.20 1.45 -14.97
CA ARG A 665 12.12 0.77 -15.67
C ARG A 665 12.21 -0.74 -15.48
N THR A 666 11.13 -1.35 -15.03
CA THR A 666 11.05 -2.81 -14.87
C THR A 666 10.15 -3.48 -15.92
N GLY A 667 9.24 -2.72 -16.54
CA GLY A 667 8.18 -3.26 -17.40
C GLY A 667 7.03 -3.92 -16.62
N LYS A 668 7.09 -4.00 -15.30
CA LYS A 668 6.06 -4.69 -14.49
C LYS A 668 4.69 -4.01 -14.53
N TYR A 669 4.65 -2.73 -14.82
CA TYR A 669 3.44 -1.93 -14.91
C TYR A 669 3.20 -1.33 -16.30
N ASP A 670 3.87 -1.82 -17.34
CA ASP A 670 3.71 -1.31 -18.70
C ASP A 670 2.24 -1.36 -19.17
N ALA A 671 1.46 -2.34 -18.71
CA ALA A 671 0.04 -2.41 -19.00
C ALA A 671 -0.75 -1.27 -18.34
N VAL A 672 -0.32 -0.75 -17.20
CA VAL A 672 -0.96 0.36 -16.45
C VAL A 672 -0.51 1.72 -16.98
N HIS A 673 0.77 1.83 -17.38
CA HIS A 673 1.40 3.09 -17.82
C HIS A 673 1.72 3.12 -19.33
N ARG A 674 1.25 2.14 -20.11
CA ARG A 674 1.59 1.94 -21.53
C ARG A 674 1.36 3.18 -22.42
N TRP A 675 0.34 3.96 -22.10
CA TRP A 675 -0.01 5.17 -22.85
C TRP A 675 0.71 6.43 -22.33
N GLU A 676 1.41 6.33 -21.20
CA GLU A 676 2.23 7.41 -20.65
C GLU A 676 3.66 7.40 -21.19
N GLY A 677 4.17 6.22 -21.53
CA GLY A 677 5.55 6.04 -22.05
C GLY A 677 6.64 6.31 -21.02
N PHE A 678 6.29 6.60 -19.77
CA PHE A 678 7.20 6.96 -18.70
C PHE A 678 7.72 5.72 -17.96
N PRO A 679 8.95 5.72 -17.43
CA PRO A 679 9.49 4.58 -16.68
C PRO A 679 8.68 4.33 -15.40
N ASP A 680 8.24 3.07 -15.21
CA ASP A 680 7.34 2.65 -14.13
C ASP A 680 7.94 2.78 -12.71
N GLU A 681 9.26 2.78 -12.56
CA GLU A 681 9.96 3.05 -11.31
C GLU A 681 10.55 4.47 -11.24
N GLY A 682 10.37 5.28 -12.28
CA GLY A 682 10.61 6.72 -12.27
C GLY A 682 11.95 7.19 -12.82
N ILE A 683 12.19 8.47 -12.64
CA ILE A 683 13.45 9.14 -12.97
C ILE A 683 14.03 9.72 -11.68
N ARG A 684 15.32 9.46 -11.47
CA ARG A 684 16.07 10.01 -10.34
C ARG A 684 17.11 11.03 -10.80
N TYR A 685 17.17 12.14 -10.10
CA TYR A 685 18.10 13.26 -10.32
C TYR A 685 19.02 13.35 -9.11
N TYR A 686 20.34 13.13 -9.32
CA TYR A 686 21.35 13.16 -8.28
C TYR A 686 22.01 14.53 -8.18
N PHE A 687 22.24 14.99 -6.95
CA PHE A 687 22.88 16.26 -6.64
C PHE A 687 24.36 16.15 -6.28
N ASP A 688 24.90 14.94 -6.26
CA ASP A 688 26.30 14.65 -5.96
C ASP A 688 26.77 13.37 -6.66
N GLU A 689 28.07 13.25 -6.84
CA GLU A 689 28.71 12.09 -7.47
C GLU A 689 28.61 10.83 -6.62
N SER A 690 28.43 10.96 -5.31
CA SER A 690 28.25 9.82 -4.39
C SER A 690 26.87 9.19 -4.48
N ARG A 691 25.93 9.82 -5.20
CA ARG A 691 24.54 9.38 -5.42
C ARG A 691 23.69 9.27 -4.15
N VAL A 692 24.07 9.99 -3.10
CA VAL A 692 23.37 9.95 -1.81
C VAL A 692 22.24 10.97 -1.76
N ASN A 693 22.50 12.19 -2.27
CA ASN A 693 21.49 13.26 -2.31
C ASN A 693 20.76 13.22 -3.65
N HIS A 694 19.45 13.06 -3.61
CA HIS A 694 18.68 12.91 -4.84
C HIS A 694 17.23 13.38 -4.71
N PHE A 695 16.63 13.64 -5.86
CA PHE A 695 15.20 13.78 -6.06
C PHE A 695 14.71 12.69 -7.03
N THR A 696 13.56 12.12 -6.78
CA THR A 696 12.94 11.10 -7.66
C THR A 696 11.48 11.47 -7.94
N ILE A 697 11.08 11.42 -9.22
CA ILE A 697 9.69 11.45 -9.66
C ILE A 697 9.29 10.06 -10.13
N ARG A 698 8.18 9.54 -9.63
CA ARG A 698 7.68 8.19 -9.95
C ARG A 698 6.16 8.16 -10.08
N PRO A 699 5.59 7.47 -11.10
CA PRO A 699 4.16 7.15 -11.11
C PRO A 699 3.81 6.23 -9.95
N SER A 700 2.64 6.43 -9.34
CA SER A 700 2.16 5.50 -8.32
C SER A 700 1.59 4.23 -8.95
N GLY A 701 1.97 3.07 -8.47
CA GLY A 701 1.42 1.78 -8.90
C GLY A 701 0.12 1.39 -8.21
N THR A 702 -0.38 2.22 -7.26
CA THR A 702 -1.58 1.91 -6.45
C THR A 702 -2.70 2.93 -6.63
N SER A 703 -2.42 4.08 -7.24
CA SER A 703 -3.35 5.20 -7.37
C SER A 703 -2.98 6.08 -8.58
N GLN A 704 -3.90 6.91 -9.03
CA GLN A 704 -3.67 7.85 -10.15
C GLN A 704 -2.92 9.11 -9.69
N CYS A 705 -1.83 8.94 -8.97
CA CYS A 705 -0.98 10.05 -8.53
C CYS A 705 0.48 9.85 -8.94
N LEU A 706 1.28 10.88 -8.76
CA LEU A 706 2.73 10.84 -8.84
C LEU A 706 3.31 10.85 -7.42
N ARG A 707 4.56 10.42 -7.29
CA ARG A 707 5.31 10.46 -6.05
C ARG A 707 6.59 11.25 -6.26
N PHE A 708 6.74 12.32 -5.50
CA PHE A 708 7.98 13.09 -5.40
C PHE A 708 8.69 12.67 -4.13
N HIS A 709 9.95 12.28 -4.27
CA HIS A 709 10.77 11.82 -3.16
C HIS A 709 12.12 12.52 -3.17
N VAL A 710 12.50 13.09 -2.03
CA VAL A 710 13.81 13.73 -1.81
C VAL A 710 14.53 12.98 -0.69
N GLN A 711 15.82 12.75 -0.87
CA GLN A 711 16.72 12.31 0.19
C GLN A 711 17.89 13.29 0.29
N ILE A 712 18.14 13.78 1.49
CA ILE A 712 19.28 14.66 1.82
C ILE A 712 20.06 14.07 2.97
N ARG A 713 21.33 13.78 2.77
CA ARG A 713 22.27 13.46 3.84
C ARG A 713 22.78 14.73 4.48
N VAL A 714 22.69 14.79 5.79
CA VAL A 714 23.17 15.92 6.59
C VAL A 714 24.59 15.64 7.06
N GLU A 715 25.52 16.50 6.73
CA GLU A 715 26.93 16.34 7.09
C GLU A 715 27.39 17.30 8.19
N GLY A 716 28.49 16.94 8.87
CA GLY A 716 29.11 17.79 9.88
C GLY A 716 28.26 17.98 11.14
N LEU A 717 27.50 16.95 11.53
CA LEU A 717 26.63 16.98 12.70
C LEU A 717 27.41 16.87 14.01
N THR A 718 27.01 17.73 14.96
CA THR A 718 27.36 17.65 16.37
C THR A 718 26.10 17.81 17.21
N ARG A 719 26.16 17.54 18.52
CA ARG A 719 25.00 17.76 19.41
C ARG A 719 24.49 19.20 19.39
N GLU A 720 25.39 20.17 19.26
CA GLU A 720 25.09 21.60 19.32
C GLU A 720 24.40 22.10 18.04
N ASN A 721 24.72 21.50 16.88
CA ASN A 721 24.16 21.96 15.60
C ASN A 721 23.11 21.04 15.00
N LEU A 722 22.80 19.90 15.62
CA LEU A 722 21.90 18.87 15.11
C LEU A 722 20.55 19.46 14.67
N VAL A 723 19.92 20.22 15.56
CA VAL A 723 18.56 20.74 15.32
C VAL A 723 18.56 21.74 14.16
N SER A 724 19.51 22.70 14.16
CA SER A 724 19.63 23.68 13.10
C SER A 724 19.95 23.04 11.75
N LYS A 725 20.80 22.02 11.72
CA LYS A 725 21.14 21.27 10.51
C LYS A 725 19.99 20.43 9.98
N LYS A 726 19.19 19.82 10.81
CA LYS A 726 17.95 19.14 10.39
C LYS A 726 16.98 20.13 9.74
N VAL A 727 16.80 21.32 10.33
CA VAL A 727 15.94 22.35 9.76
C VAL A 727 16.46 22.83 8.41
N GLU A 728 17.77 23.08 8.27
CA GLU A 728 18.40 23.44 6.99
C GLU A 728 18.15 22.37 5.90
N ALA A 729 18.25 21.10 6.26
CA ALA A 729 17.99 19.99 5.34
C ALA A 729 16.49 19.89 4.94
N TRP A 730 15.58 20.10 5.88
CA TRP A 730 14.14 20.19 5.61
C TRP A 730 13.80 21.34 4.66
N GLU A 731 14.36 22.55 4.90
CA GLU A 731 14.18 23.70 4.00
C GLU A 731 14.75 23.41 2.61
N THR A 732 15.88 22.70 2.54
CA THR A 732 16.44 22.25 1.26
C THR A 732 15.49 21.29 0.54
N ALA A 733 14.98 20.27 1.22
CA ALA A 733 14.04 19.33 0.63
C ALA A 733 12.78 20.02 0.10
N LYS A 734 12.22 20.96 0.85
CA LYS A 734 11.06 21.77 0.43
C LYS A 734 11.34 22.60 -0.81
N THR A 735 12.47 23.27 -0.87
CA THR A 735 12.84 24.09 -2.05
C THR A 735 13.06 23.21 -3.28
N ILE A 736 13.62 22.01 -3.12
CA ILE A 736 13.73 21.02 -4.21
C ILE A 736 12.34 20.65 -4.73
N ILE A 737 11.39 20.31 -3.85
CA ILE A 737 10.02 19.97 -4.26
C ILE A 737 9.31 21.15 -4.92
N ALA A 738 9.42 22.37 -4.37
CA ALA A 738 8.79 23.55 -4.95
C ALA A 738 9.31 23.82 -6.36
N ASP A 739 10.63 23.73 -6.56
CA ASP A 739 11.24 23.90 -7.89
C ASP A 739 10.85 22.77 -8.85
N ALA A 740 10.78 21.51 -8.38
CA ALA A 740 10.33 20.39 -9.19
C ALA A 740 8.87 20.58 -9.64
N ARG A 741 7.95 21.00 -8.75
CA ARG A 741 6.56 21.32 -9.10
C ARG A 741 6.50 22.40 -10.17
N ARG A 742 7.23 23.50 -9.99
CA ARG A 742 7.28 24.60 -10.95
C ARG A 742 7.84 24.16 -12.31
N LEU A 743 8.97 23.45 -12.33
CA LEU A 743 9.65 23.03 -13.55
C LEU A 743 8.87 21.97 -14.34
N PHE A 744 8.16 21.09 -13.65
CA PHE A 744 7.33 20.05 -14.28
C PHE A 744 5.92 20.54 -14.62
N GLY A 745 5.56 21.78 -14.25
CA GLY A 745 4.26 22.37 -14.55
C GLY A 745 3.11 21.79 -13.71
N VAL A 746 3.42 21.35 -12.48
CA VAL A 746 2.39 20.92 -11.53
C VAL A 746 1.58 22.15 -11.10
N LYS A 747 0.27 22.10 -11.31
CA LYS A 747 -0.64 23.17 -10.87
C LYS A 747 -0.76 23.18 -9.35
N GLU A 748 -0.82 24.37 -8.74
CA GLU A 748 -1.04 24.58 -7.32
C GLU A 748 -2.53 24.46 -6.96
#